data_5606add87dffaa0b9aa85cadb8405b93
#
_entry.id   5606add87dffaa0b9aa85cadb8405b93
#
_cell.length_a   1.000
_cell.length_b   1.000
_cell.length_c   1.000
_cell.angle_alpha   90.00
_cell.angle_beta   90.00
_cell.angle_gamma   90.00
#
_symmetry.space_group_name_H-M   'P 1'
#
loop_
_entity.id
_entity.type
_entity.pdbx_description
1 polymer ?
#
loop_
_entity_poly.entity_id
_entity_poly.type
_entity_poly.pdbx_seq_one_letter_code
_entity_poly.pdbx_strand_id
1 'polypeptide(L)'
;MACSVTSVAVAQAPAGGSIRGVVYDKEFNAPISGATVSVLGLKAKVTTRENGSYILPNIAPGAYTLVVTKDGYTREVKANVPVAAGQLVDADVTMAGEFEDMEEFVVQDVDLGKDAPERQDLVVPTNFEPYVIIPPIEFSLRLEAPQLLDTIGVEMISRSGAGDAAAALLMVPGATLQDGKYAVIRGLPDRYVATLLDGIRLPSADPNKRAVKLDQFPSAVIQGIQVSKNFTPDQQGEASGGAVNISLKDFPDEFYFRVQTQVGFNSQVKDGEFLNYKGGDLGFWGNNDVLTTKQELDGQSWPDNPTSTEEGAAPLIYKWQAALGNSWEVDDGVKVGAFGNFFYEQDASAYDNGQLNSLEQAGPGTAIVPERYGTGDNFKTELYDVTQGTSSIQWGGMGSLGIETDEHKLGAKFLYTLLSENQAIRLIDTRGKDYFFPGYNPDDITGIGHDQPDVAPYNRLETLDYSQLSTESVILSGQHKLSFLDPNSEGSEKSGVFDLLVPTVDWKLALSKAREDQPDQTQFASYWLPAFQVAPGVVNPQQWIAYPPAQNAFVGWVQHINYENEEESKQGSFNVKLPFMQWDDREGYIKTGSFLDLVSRNYRQDTFSNGGDPNTSYSSAFNEPWSAVFPSQDHPIYQSETDISYDGTQDIWAAYAMIDLPVSETFNVITGLRYEGTHMSTTVLPDVDALWIDTDTQQLRDFSGVNDWDADFTTNRYLPMVGCNWILEEGLIFRAAFAQTLARPNFYELVPVLQYDYIGGPIFIGNPALEMSALNNYDLRLDWTPYENWLVSSSLFYKTITDPIQYVNRFTEGFAYTSALNFPEGTLLGAEFEARVTLEPMFGENFRGIALGSNFTYMSSEVTLSKEDSDALATYGVKQNSQPMTATPDYLMNVSATYDYEEWGTQLGIFYTMKGDSLISGANPHTNLLTPAIYQIGYGTLNFTASQEIYEGLKFSINARNLTNPDVQTEYRTSEGINGLNSSYSAGIAVSFALTYQVNF
;
A
#
# COMPACT_ATOMS: atom_id res chain seq x y z
N MET A 1 -85.18 -68.55 -23.98
CA MET A 1 -83.76 -68.33 -24.15
C MET A 1 -83.36 -67.07 -23.37
N ALA A 2 -82.77 -67.29 -22.25
CA ALA A 2 -82.43 -66.22 -21.32
C ALA A 2 -80.99 -65.65 -21.71
N CYS A 3 -80.87 -64.32 -21.85
CA CYS A 3 -79.63 -63.69 -22.04
C CYS A 3 -79.25 -62.95 -20.79
N SER A 4 -78.23 -63.46 -20.05
CA SER A 4 -77.68 -62.89 -18.85
C SER A 4 -76.89 -61.67 -19.19
N VAL A 5 -77.20 -60.52 -18.60
CA VAL A 5 -76.39 -59.32 -18.63
C VAL A 5 -75.54 -59.25 -17.41
N THR A 6 -74.22 -59.43 -17.54
CA THR A 6 -73.23 -59.32 -16.47
C THR A 6 -72.92 -57.81 -16.25
N SER A 7 -73.27 -57.22 -15.15
CA SER A 7 -72.91 -55.88 -14.77
C SER A 7 -71.42 -55.83 -14.30
N VAL A 8 -70.58 -55.09 -15.01
CA VAL A 8 -69.25 -54.77 -14.59
C VAL A 8 -69.33 -53.63 -13.58
N ALA A 9 -68.92 -53.88 -12.32
CA ALA A 9 -68.77 -52.88 -11.28
C ALA A 9 -67.53 -52.06 -11.59
N VAL A 10 -67.70 -50.78 -11.91
CA VAL A 10 -66.62 -49.81 -12.02
C VAL A 10 -66.19 -49.46 -10.59
N ALA A 11 -64.99 -49.91 -10.20
CA ALA A 11 -64.32 -49.45 -8.93
C ALA A 11 -64.12 -47.96 -8.97
N GLN A 12 -64.81 -47.23 -8.12
CA GLN A 12 -64.59 -45.80 -7.90
C GLN A 12 -63.20 -45.61 -7.31
N ALA A 13 -62.31 -44.86 -8.03
CA ALA A 13 -60.99 -44.54 -7.53
C ALA A 13 -61.10 -43.80 -6.16
N PRO A 14 -60.27 -44.11 -5.20
CA PRO A 14 -60.35 -43.46 -3.90
C PRO A 14 -60.17 -41.96 -4.08
N ALA A 15 -61.03 -41.15 -3.44
CA ALA A 15 -61.01 -39.71 -3.48
C ALA A 15 -59.56 -39.20 -2.99
N GLY A 16 -58.84 -38.50 -3.85
CA GLY A 16 -57.51 -37.99 -3.54
C GLY A 16 -57.57 -36.96 -2.40
N GLY A 17 -56.56 -36.90 -1.58
CA GLY A 17 -56.33 -35.80 -0.59
C GLY A 17 -55.74 -34.59 -1.28
N SER A 18 -55.49 -33.54 -0.49
CA SER A 18 -54.82 -32.29 -0.96
C SER A 18 -53.74 -31.85 0.02
N ILE A 19 -52.64 -31.27 -0.50
CA ILE A 19 -51.58 -30.68 0.31
C ILE A 19 -51.64 -29.17 0.10
N ARG A 20 -51.66 -28.39 1.17
CA ARG A 20 -51.50 -26.93 1.13
C ARG A 20 -50.39 -26.50 2.07
N GLY A 21 -49.84 -25.28 1.86
CA GLY A 21 -48.87 -24.68 2.76
C GLY A 21 -48.49 -23.32 2.28
N VAL A 22 -47.55 -22.71 3.00
CA VAL A 22 -46.90 -21.45 2.64
C VAL A 22 -45.38 -21.73 2.56
N VAL A 23 -44.75 -21.17 1.56
CA VAL A 23 -43.28 -21.19 1.45
C VAL A 23 -42.75 -19.90 2.04
N TYR A 24 -41.89 -20.01 3.03
CA TYR A 24 -41.29 -18.90 3.76
C TYR A 24 -39.80 -18.82 3.45
N ASP A 25 -39.25 -17.61 3.43
CA ASP A 25 -37.84 -17.34 3.52
C ASP A 25 -37.33 -17.67 4.93
N LYS A 26 -36.18 -18.34 5.02
CA LYS A 26 -35.62 -18.79 6.29
C LYS A 26 -35.09 -17.62 7.13
N GLU A 27 -34.57 -16.61 6.49
CA GLU A 27 -33.89 -15.48 7.14
C GLU A 27 -34.88 -14.35 7.48
N PHE A 28 -35.77 -14.04 6.54
CA PHE A 28 -36.71 -12.92 6.70
C PHE A 28 -38.07 -13.37 7.24
N ASN A 29 -38.32 -14.69 7.33
CA ASN A 29 -39.63 -15.26 7.68
C ASN A 29 -40.80 -14.69 6.84
N ALA A 30 -40.47 -14.21 5.66
CA ALA A 30 -41.38 -13.60 4.69
C ALA A 30 -41.92 -14.66 3.71
N PRO A 31 -43.16 -14.56 3.24
CA PRO A 31 -43.72 -15.53 2.29
C PRO A 31 -43.09 -15.39 0.89
N ILE A 32 -42.57 -16.47 0.30
CA ILE A 32 -41.91 -16.52 -1.01
C ILE A 32 -42.96 -16.71 -2.11
N SER A 33 -43.11 -15.70 -2.98
CA SER A 33 -43.94 -15.74 -4.19
C SER A 33 -43.18 -16.40 -5.34
N GLY A 34 -43.85 -17.14 -6.21
CA GLY A 34 -43.27 -17.71 -7.43
C GLY A 34 -42.41 -18.97 -7.22
N ALA A 35 -42.31 -19.52 -6.02
CA ALA A 35 -41.64 -20.78 -5.76
C ALA A 35 -42.42 -21.98 -6.36
N THR A 36 -41.73 -22.92 -6.96
CA THR A 36 -42.31 -24.11 -7.55
C THR A 36 -42.32 -25.27 -6.53
N VAL A 37 -43.49 -25.71 -6.15
CA VAL A 37 -43.68 -26.86 -5.26
C VAL A 37 -44.11 -28.09 -6.07
N SER A 38 -43.32 -29.15 -5.99
CA SER A 38 -43.59 -30.43 -6.70
C SER A 38 -43.58 -31.63 -5.77
N VAL A 39 -44.28 -32.68 -6.14
CA VAL A 39 -44.30 -33.94 -5.39
C VAL A 39 -43.37 -34.93 -6.07
N LEU A 40 -42.35 -35.41 -5.36
CA LEU A 40 -41.36 -36.33 -5.91
C LEU A 40 -42.04 -37.63 -6.37
N GLY A 41 -41.81 -38.02 -7.63
CA GLY A 41 -42.42 -39.23 -8.24
C GLY A 41 -43.81 -39.02 -8.83
N LEU A 42 -44.42 -37.82 -8.70
CA LEU A 42 -45.70 -37.47 -9.31
C LEU A 42 -45.55 -36.27 -10.27
N LYS A 43 -46.40 -36.20 -11.31
CA LYS A 43 -46.47 -35.00 -12.18
C LYS A 43 -47.22 -33.82 -11.57
N ALA A 44 -47.46 -33.81 -10.25
CA ALA A 44 -48.13 -32.76 -9.51
C ALA A 44 -47.17 -31.66 -9.14
N LYS A 45 -47.36 -30.43 -9.66
CA LYS A 45 -46.51 -29.25 -9.51
C LYS A 45 -47.40 -28.01 -9.49
N VAL A 46 -47.07 -27.04 -8.62
CA VAL A 46 -47.80 -25.78 -8.49
C VAL A 46 -46.80 -24.67 -8.12
N THR A 47 -47.08 -23.43 -8.55
CA THR A 47 -46.28 -22.25 -8.19
C THR A 47 -46.98 -21.50 -7.04
N THR A 48 -46.20 -20.98 -6.06
CA THR A 48 -46.76 -20.20 -4.92
C THR A 48 -47.30 -18.86 -5.42
N ARG A 49 -48.35 -18.39 -4.77
CA ARG A 49 -49.00 -17.09 -5.01
C ARG A 49 -48.17 -15.95 -4.39
N GLU A 50 -48.59 -14.70 -4.60
CA GLU A 50 -47.96 -13.50 -4.03
C GLU A 50 -47.78 -13.53 -2.51
N ASN A 51 -48.62 -14.24 -1.81
CA ASN A 51 -48.55 -14.47 -0.34
C ASN A 51 -47.87 -15.79 0.02
N GLY A 52 -47.02 -16.35 -0.84
CA GLY A 52 -46.28 -17.59 -0.62
C GLY A 52 -47.16 -18.87 -0.53
N SER A 53 -48.46 -18.77 -0.62
CA SER A 53 -49.36 -19.94 -0.42
C SER A 53 -49.44 -20.82 -1.68
N TYR A 54 -49.59 -22.14 -1.44
CA TYR A 54 -49.79 -23.14 -2.49
C TYR A 54 -50.84 -24.18 -2.13
N ILE A 55 -51.40 -24.87 -3.10
CA ILE A 55 -52.27 -26.02 -2.92
C ILE A 55 -52.07 -27.02 -4.05
N LEU A 56 -51.80 -28.28 -3.73
CA LEU A 56 -51.67 -29.42 -4.60
C LEU A 56 -52.90 -30.33 -4.41
N PRO A 57 -53.92 -30.24 -5.27
CA PRO A 57 -55.15 -31.03 -5.15
C PRO A 57 -55.00 -32.44 -5.72
N ASN A 58 -55.85 -33.35 -5.31
CA ASN A 58 -56.02 -34.65 -5.93
C ASN A 58 -54.81 -35.59 -5.83
N ILE A 59 -54.09 -35.60 -4.74
CA ILE A 59 -52.99 -36.49 -4.47
C ILE A 59 -53.52 -37.82 -3.87
N ALA A 60 -53.12 -38.97 -4.42
CA ALA A 60 -53.50 -40.27 -3.93
C ALA A 60 -53.06 -40.45 -2.46
N PRO A 61 -53.76 -41.21 -1.61
CA PRO A 61 -53.30 -41.48 -0.26
C PRO A 61 -51.93 -42.16 -0.23
N GLY A 62 -51.04 -41.60 0.62
CA GLY A 62 -49.66 -42.09 0.72
C GLY A 62 -48.78 -41.10 1.48
N ALA A 63 -47.52 -41.45 1.74
CA ALA A 63 -46.52 -40.55 2.25
C ALA A 63 -45.65 -40.03 1.10
N TYR A 64 -45.55 -38.72 0.98
CA TYR A 64 -44.84 -38.03 -0.13
C TYR A 64 -43.75 -37.15 0.33
N THR A 65 -42.82 -36.89 -0.57
CA THR A 65 -41.77 -35.90 -0.41
C THR A 65 -42.10 -34.71 -1.32
N LEU A 66 -42.16 -33.51 -0.75
CA LEU A 66 -42.24 -32.25 -1.50
C LEU A 66 -40.86 -31.74 -1.80
N VAL A 67 -40.68 -31.26 -3.01
CA VAL A 67 -39.49 -30.56 -3.47
C VAL A 67 -39.93 -29.16 -3.85
N VAL A 68 -39.30 -28.16 -3.23
CA VAL A 68 -39.56 -26.75 -3.49
C VAL A 68 -38.32 -26.12 -4.10
N THR A 69 -38.51 -25.43 -5.22
CA THR A 69 -37.42 -24.73 -5.94
C THR A 69 -37.86 -23.31 -6.30
N LYS A 70 -36.92 -22.37 -6.21
CA LYS A 70 -37.11 -21.00 -6.62
C LYS A 70 -35.71 -20.45 -6.98
N ASP A 71 -35.62 -19.70 -8.07
CA ASP A 71 -34.38 -19.02 -8.47
C ASP A 71 -33.97 -18.08 -7.34
N GLY A 72 -32.70 -18.13 -6.95
CA GLY A 72 -32.13 -17.40 -5.80
C GLY A 72 -32.42 -18.04 -4.42
N TYR A 73 -32.84 -19.31 -4.39
CA TYR A 73 -33.07 -20.07 -3.15
C TYR A 73 -32.60 -21.51 -3.25
N THR A 74 -31.95 -21.97 -2.21
CA THR A 74 -31.51 -23.36 -2.09
C THR A 74 -32.72 -24.29 -2.18
N ARG A 75 -32.61 -25.34 -3.00
CA ARG A 75 -33.65 -26.34 -3.15
C ARG A 75 -33.98 -27.01 -1.81
N GLU A 76 -35.24 -26.90 -1.38
CA GLU A 76 -35.69 -27.50 -0.11
C GLU A 76 -36.53 -28.75 -0.34
N VAL A 77 -36.28 -29.77 0.52
CA VAL A 77 -36.96 -31.08 0.44
C VAL A 77 -37.63 -31.40 1.75
N LYS A 78 -38.98 -31.43 1.76
CA LYS A 78 -39.78 -31.85 2.91
C LYS A 78 -40.27 -33.27 2.74
N ALA A 79 -39.64 -34.21 3.43
CA ALA A 79 -39.99 -35.63 3.38
C ALA A 79 -41.16 -35.99 4.30
N ASN A 80 -41.76 -37.16 4.04
CA ASN A 80 -42.76 -37.78 4.88
C ASN A 80 -44.06 -36.99 5.13
N VAL A 81 -44.58 -36.27 4.13
CA VAL A 81 -45.89 -35.61 4.17
C VAL A 81 -47.02 -36.65 3.98
N PRO A 82 -47.77 -37.01 5.04
CA PRO A 82 -48.80 -38.07 4.94
C PRO A 82 -50.08 -37.49 4.36
N VAL A 83 -50.53 -38.01 3.24
CA VAL A 83 -51.81 -37.65 2.61
C VAL A 83 -52.83 -38.76 2.83
N ALA A 84 -53.95 -38.44 3.44
CA ALA A 84 -55.08 -39.36 3.61
C ALA A 84 -56.21 -39.02 2.59
N ALA A 85 -57.05 -40.03 2.27
CA ALA A 85 -58.16 -39.85 1.31
C ALA A 85 -59.14 -38.77 1.77
N GLY A 86 -59.39 -37.75 0.92
CA GLY A 86 -60.33 -36.65 1.17
C GLY A 86 -59.85 -35.63 2.22
N GLN A 87 -58.61 -35.71 2.75
CA GLN A 87 -58.09 -34.79 3.73
C GLN A 87 -57.20 -33.71 3.11
N LEU A 88 -57.21 -32.54 3.75
CA LEU A 88 -56.30 -31.45 3.43
C LEU A 88 -55.13 -31.46 4.47
N VAL A 89 -53.90 -31.61 4.01
CA VAL A 89 -52.68 -31.66 4.84
C VAL A 89 -51.97 -30.35 4.74
N ASP A 90 -51.59 -29.75 5.89
CA ASP A 90 -50.76 -28.54 5.94
C ASP A 90 -49.28 -28.94 5.90
N ALA A 91 -48.52 -28.30 5.02
CA ALA A 91 -47.10 -28.57 4.79
C ALA A 91 -46.34 -27.26 4.43
N ASP A 92 -46.10 -26.40 5.41
CA ASP A 92 -45.32 -25.23 5.22
C ASP A 92 -43.84 -25.61 5.00
N VAL A 93 -43.13 -24.88 4.17
CA VAL A 93 -41.73 -25.11 3.82
C VAL A 93 -40.98 -23.78 3.98
N THR A 94 -39.77 -23.86 4.55
CA THR A 94 -38.90 -22.71 4.69
C THR A 94 -37.71 -22.94 3.79
N MET A 95 -37.41 -21.99 2.89
CA MET A 95 -36.31 -22.04 1.96
C MET A 95 -35.22 -21.04 2.43
N ALA A 96 -33.98 -21.47 2.42
CA ALA A 96 -32.85 -20.54 2.53
C ALA A 96 -32.63 -19.87 1.16
N GLY A 97 -32.27 -18.60 1.15
CA GLY A 97 -31.78 -17.93 -0.06
C GLY A 97 -30.60 -18.73 -0.61
N GLU A 98 -30.58 -18.98 -1.91
CA GLU A 98 -29.42 -19.50 -2.59
C GLU A 98 -28.46 -18.31 -2.73
N PHE A 99 -27.53 -18.18 -1.78
CA PHE A 99 -26.33 -17.41 -2.02
C PHE A 99 -25.54 -18.32 -2.97
N GLU A 100 -25.40 -17.94 -4.23
CA GLU A 100 -24.51 -18.64 -5.14
C GLU A 100 -23.12 -18.66 -4.51
N ASP A 101 -22.58 -19.87 -4.33
CA ASP A 101 -21.19 -20.08 -3.95
C ASP A 101 -20.32 -19.41 -5.04
N MET A 102 -19.95 -18.15 -4.78
CA MET A 102 -18.89 -17.54 -5.54
C MET A 102 -17.58 -18.13 -5.04
N GLU A 103 -16.80 -18.59 -5.97
CA GLU A 103 -15.59 -19.35 -5.73
C GLU A 103 -14.67 -18.76 -4.70
N GLU A 104 -14.27 -19.64 -3.81
CA GLU A 104 -13.35 -19.50 -2.69
C GLU A 104 -12.07 -18.71 -3.08
N PHE A 105 -12.02 -17.45 -2.67
CA PHE A 105 -10.74 -16.81 -2.49
C PHE A 105 -10.14 -17.38 -1.22
N VAL A 106 -9.24 -18.34 -1.38
CA VAL A 106 -8.55 -18.94 -0.25
C VAL A 106 -7.63 -17.88 0.36
N VAL A 107 -8.15 -17.22 1.40
CA VAL A 107 -7.28 -16.70 2.45
C VAL A 107 -6.47 -17.91 2.94
N GLN A 108 -5.16 -17.85 2.78
CA GLN A 108 -4.31 -18.95 3.26
C GLN A 108 -4.79 -19.41 4.63
N ASP A 109 -5.25 -20.67 4.68
CA ASP A 109 -5.42 -21.48 5.87
C ASP A 109 -6.57 -21.21 6.84
N VAL A 110 -7.78 -21.01 6.36
CA VAL A 110 -8.96 -21.30 7.19
C VAL A 110 -9.82 -22.34 6.48
N ASP A 111 -9.48 -23.61 6.62
CA ASP A 111 -10.38 -24.72 6.29
C ASP A 111 -11.32 -24.94 7.49
N LEU A 112 -12.54 -24.52 7.33
CA LEU A 112 -13.61 -24.74 8.33
C LEU A 112 -14.17 -26.12 8.09
N GLY A 113 -13.92 -27.03 9.03
CA GLY A 113 -14.37 -28.41 8.96
C GLY A 113 -15.86 -28.54 8.66
N LYS A 114 -16.20 -29.61 7.95
CA LYS A 114 -17.55 -29.95 7.46
C LYS A 114 -18.65 -30.07 8.51
N ASP A 115 -18.33 -29.99 9.80
CA ASP A 115 -19.26 -30.20 10.92
C ASP A 115 -19.47 -28.97 11.82
N ALA A 116 -18.89 -27.81 11.46
CA ALA A 116 -19.42 -26.54 11.97
C ALA A 116 -20.86 -26.37 11.42
N PRO A 117 -21.83 -25.88 12.22
CA PRO A 117 -23.18 -25.67 11.72
C PRO A 117 -23.07 -24.81 10.45
N GLU A 118 -23.47 -25.39 9.31
CA GLU A 118 -23.35 -24.89 7.93
C GLU A 118 -22.81 -23.45 7.83
N ARG A 119 -21.49 -23.32 7.98
CA ARG A 119 -20.80 -22.05 7.70
C ARG A 119 -20.54 -22.06 6.20
N GLN A 120 -21.25 -21.21 5.53
CA GLN A 120 -21.07 -20.97 4.12
C GLN A 120 -19.63 -20.57 3.83
N ASP A 121 -19.06 -21.11 2.78
CA ASP A 121 -17.72 -20.81 2.29
C ASP A 121 -17.57 -19.29 2.11
N LEU A 122 -16.54 -18.75 2.76
CA LEU A 122 -16.27 -17.32 2.82
C LEU A 122 -15.69 -16.83 1.50
N VAL A 123 -16.55 -16.39 0.63
CA VAL A 123 -16.21 -15.76 -0.63
C VAL A 123 -16.27 -14.25 -0.47
N VAL A 124 -15.17 -13.56 -0.74
CA VAL A 124 -15.22 -12.11 -0.94
C VAL A 124 -15.98 -11.85 -2.24
N PRO A 125 -17.16 -11.21 -2.22
CA PRO A 125 -17.96 -11.02 -3.41
C PRO A 125 -17.21 -10.23 -4.47
N THR A 126 -16.96 -10.79 -5.64
CA THR A 126 -16.46 -10.07 -6.81
C THR A 126 -17.56 -9.28 -7.50
N ASN A 127 -18.82 -9.57 -7.17
CA ASN A 127 -19.97 -8.93 -7.78
C ASN A 127 -20.50 -7.80 -6.89
N PHE A 128 -20.74 -6.67 -7.51
CA PHE A 128 -21.52 -5.60 -6.94
C PHE A 128 -22.95 -6.10 -6.71
N GLU A 129 -23.17 -6.84 -5.63
CA GLU A 129 -24.48 -6.83 -5.03
C GLU A 129 -24.64 -5.51 -4.29
N PRO A 130 -25.61 -4.71 -4.63
CA PRO A 130 -25.63 -3.32 -4.18
C PRO A 130 -25.86 -3.10 -2.69
N TYR A 131 -25.96 -4.13 -1.85
CA TYR A 131 -26.68 -3.96 -0.57
C TYR A 131 -26.14 -4.74 0.62
N VAL A 132 -24.83 -4.88 0.78
CA VAL A 132 -24.30 -5.41 2.05
C VAL A 132 -23.65 -4.31 2.85
N ILE A 133 -24.33 -3.88 3.87
CA ILE A 133 -23.82 -3.01 4.93
C ILE A 133 -22.79 -3.82 5.72
N ILE A 134 -21.51 -3.63 5.45
CA ILE A 134 -20.38 -4.35 6.06
C ILE A 134 -20.58 -5.87 5.96
N PRO A 135 -19.92 -6.55 5.01
CA PRO A 135 -20.09 -7.98 4.83
C PRO A 135 -19.82 -8.72 6.14
N PRO A 136 -20.74 -9.59 6.62
CA PRO A 136 -20.45 -10.49 7.76
C PRO A 136 -19.19 -11.33 7.56
N ILE A 137 -18.85 -11.59 6.31
CA ILE A 137 -17.68 -12.30 5.79
C ILE A 137 -16.35 -11.72 6.29
N GLU A 138 -16.15 -10.40 6.26
CA GLU A 138 -14.89 -9.78 6.73
C GLU A 138 -14.69 -9.98 8.23
N PHE A 139 -15.77 -10.00 9.00
CA PHE A 139 -15.68 -10.21 10.45
C PHE A 139 -15.45 -11.68 10.80
N SER A 140 -16.07 -12.61 10.10
CA SER A 140 -15.88 -14.03 10.36
C SER A 140 -14.46 -14.46 10.00
N LEU A 141 -13.89 -14.01 8.87
CA LEU A 141 -12.48 -14.22 8.55
C LEU A 141 -11.56 -13.74 9.67
N ARG A 142 -11.83 -12.53 10.18
CA ARG A 142 -11.04 -11.93 11.25
C ARG A 142 -11.16 -12.71 12.56
N LEU A 143 -12.36 -13.21 12.89
CA LEU A 143 -12.62 -13.96 14.11
C LEU A 143 -12.04 -15.37 14.08
N GLU A 144 -11.95 -15.97 12.91
CA GLU A 144 -11.50 -17.35 12.71
C GLU A 144 -10.02 -17.47 12.42
N ALA A 145 -9.40 -16.39 11.88
CA ALA A 145 -7.97 -16.40 11.57
C ALA A 145 -7.12 -16.71 12.81
N PRO A 146 -6.11 -17.57 12.67
CA PRO A 146 -5.11 -17.79 13.72
C PRO A 146 -4.27 -16.56 13.98
N GLN A 147 -4.26 -15.61 13.05
CA GLN A 147 -3.49 -14.38 13.05
C GLN A 147 -4.33 -13.19 13.55
N LEU A 148 -3.67 -12.11 13.98
CA LEU A 148 -4.31 -10.81 14.18
C LEU A 148 -4.51 -10.14 12.81
N LEU A 149 -5.61 -10.49 12.15
CA LEU A 149 -5.90 -10.10 10.79
C LEU A 149 -6.87 -8.92 10.75
N ASP A 150 -6.59 -7.95 9.88
CA ASP A 150 -7.52 -6.89 9.47
C ASP A 150 -7.69 -6.95 7.96
N THR A 151 -8.92 -6.92 7.47
CA THR A 151 -9.26 -7.05 6.05
C THR A 151 -10.02 -5.84 5.54
N ILE A 152 -9.77 -5.47 4.29
CA ILE A 152 -10.52 -4.44 3.54
C ILE A 152 -10.88 -5.04 2.20
N GLY A 153 -12.16 -5.30 1.98
CA GLY A 153 -12.69 -5.82 0.71
C GLY A 153 -12.94 -4.75 -0.33
N VAL A 154 -13.24 -5.18 -1.55
CA VAL A 154 -13.58 -4.33 -2.70
C VAL A 154 -14.65 -3.31 -2.39
N GLU A 155 -15.66 -3.69 -1.60
CA GLU A 155 -16.77 -2.82 -1.26
C GLU A 155 -16.33 -1.62 -0.43
N MET A 156 -15.55 -1.85 0.63
CA MET A 156 -15.01 -0.76 1.46
C MET A 156 -14.06 0.13 0.66
N ILE A 157 -13.23 -0.44 -0.22
CA ILE A 157 -12.37 0.31 -1.15
C ILE A 157 -13.22 1.22 -2.03
N SER A 158 -14.31 0.70 -2.60
CA SER A 158 -15.23 1.47 -3.44
C SER A 158 -15.97 2.56 -2.66
N ARG A 159 -16.44 2.27 -1.44
CA ARG A 159 -17.17 3.22 -0.58
C ARG A 159 -16.30 4.38 -0.11
N SER A 160 -15.04 4.11 0.20
CA SER A 160 -14.09 5.14 0.64
C SER A 160 -13.61 6.04 -0.49
N GLY A 161 -13.86 5.65 -1.75
CA GLY A 161 -13.31 6.34 -2.92
C GLY A 161 -11.79 6.16 -3.06
N ALA A 162 -11.22 5.12 -2.44
CA ALA A 162 -9.80 4.80 -2.59
C ALA A 162 -9.49 4.44 -4.05
N GLY A 163 -8.56 5.18 -4.65
CA GLY A 163 -8.17 5.00 -6.05
C GLY A 163 -7.21 3.83 -6.25
N ASP A 164 -6.47 3.47 -5.21
CA ASP A 164 -5.35 2.54 -5.23
C ASP A 164 -5.18 1.84 -3.87
N ALA A 165 -4.19 0.94 -3.78
CA ALA A 165 -3.89 0.20 -2.55
C ALA A 165 -3.36 1.09 -1.42
N ALA A 166 -2.64 2.18 -1.73
CA ALA A 166 -2.13 3.11 -0.73
C ALA A 166 -3.28 3.81 0.01
N ALA A 167 -4.22 4.39 -0.73
CA ALA A 167 -5.40 5.04 -0.16
C ALA A 167 -6.28 4.05 0.63
N ALA A 168 -6.41 2.81 0.16
CA ALA A 168 -7.18 1.78 0.83
C ALA A 168 -6.53 1.37 2.17
N LEU A 169 -5.20 1.23 2.23
CA LEU A 169 -4.48 0.84 3.44
C LEU A 169 -4.70 1.81 4.61
N LEU A 170 -4.91 3.09 4.36
CA LEU A 170 -5.17 4.11 5.40
C LEU A 170 -6.42 3.82 6.25
N MET A 171 -7.32 2.94 5.79
CA MET A 171 -8.51 2.56 6.56
C MET A 171 -8.23 1.49 7.62
N VAL A 172 -7.08 0.81 7.56
CA VAL A 172 -6.69 -0.23 8.51
C VAL A 172 -6.23 0.42 9.82
N PRO A 173 -6.69 -0.04 11.00
CA PRO A 173 -6.15 0.41 12.28
C PRO A 173 -4.64 0.27 12.35
N GLY A 174 -3.93 1.28 12.86
CA GLY A 174 -2.47 1.24 12.99
C GLY A 174 -1.67 1.25 11.70
N ALA A 175 -2.33 1.42 10.55
CA ALA A 175 -1.68 1.58 9.25
C ALA A 175 -1.59 3.06 8.87
N THR A 176 -0.48 3.45 8.28
CA THR A 176 -0.26 4.76 7.64
C THR A 176 0.70 4.59 6.46
N LEU A 177 1.02 5.69 5.79
CA LEU A 177 1.94 5.70 4.66
C LEU A 177 3.14 6.60 4.94
N GLN A 178 4.31 6.14 4.56
CA GLN A 178 5.49 6.96 4.38
C GLN A 178 5.51 7.47 2.94
N ASP A 179 5.82 8.77 2.75
CA ASP A 179 5.88 9.44 1.44
C ASP A 179 4.58 9.30 0.60
N GLY A 180 3.45 9.00 1.27
CA GLY A 180 2.16 8.75 0.63
C GLY A 180 2.05 7.43 -0.15
N LYS A 181 3.09 6.61 -0.21
CA LYS A 181 3.22 5.46 -1.13
C LYS A 181 3.57 4.14 -0.44
N TYR A 182 4.34 4.15 0.66
CA TYR A 182 4.87 2.95 1.31
C TYR A 182 4.15 2.63 2.61
N ALA A 183 3.84 1.34 2.81
CA ALA A 183 3.13 0.88 4.00
C ALA A 183 3.97 1.08 5.29
N VAL A 184 3.35 1.64 6.30
CA VAL A 184 3.85 1.71 7.67
C VAL A 184 2.80 1.09 8.58
N ILE A 185 3.16 0.04 9.31
CA ILE A 185 2.25 -0.68 10.20
C ILE A 185 2.74 -0.52 11.64
N ARG A 186 1.85 -0.03 12.51
CA ARG A 186 2.18 0.22 13.93
C ARG A 186 3.44 1.08 14.10
N GLY A 187 3.60 2.10 13.23
CA GLY A 187 4.74 3.00 13.24
C GLY A 187 6.07 2.41 12.74
N LEU A 188 6.09 1.17 12.31
CA LEU A 188 7.26 0.55 11.72
C LEU A 188 7.27 0.74 10.20
N PRO A 189 8.35 1.34 9.63
CA PRO A 189 8.45 1.63 8.20
C PRO A 189 8.68 0.36 7.36
N ASP A 190 8.83 0.55 6.06
CA ASP A 190 8.88 -0.46 5.00
C ASP A 190 9.79 -1.65 5.27
N ARG A 191 10.97 -1.45 5.88
CA ARG A 191 11.91 -2.56 6.21
C ARG A 191 11.35 -3.57 7.20
N TYR A 192 10.35 -3.18 7.99
CA TYR A 192 9.69 -4.01 8.99
C TYR A 192 8.32 -4.53 8.52
N VAL A 193 7.90 -4.19 7.29
CA VAL A 193 6.60 -4.56 6.73
C VAL A 193 6.78 -5.41 5.48
N ALA A 194 6.24 -6.61 5.49
CA ALA A 194 6.19 -7.45 4.29
C ALA A 194 5.03 -6.99 3.39
N THR A 195 5.34 -6.39 2.23
CA THR A 195 4.33 -6.04 1.22
C THR A 195 4.26 -7.13 0.17
N LEU A 196 3.09 -7.74 0.04
CA LEU A 196 2.86 -8.93 -0.78
C LEU A 196 1.75 -8.68 -1.80
N LEU A 197 1.83 -9.33 -2.95
CA LEU A 197 0.79 -9.45 -3.96
C LEU A 197 0.41 -10.93 -4.12
N ASP A 198 -0.82 -11.30 -3.77
CA ASP A 198 -1.25 -12.72 -3.72
C ASP A 198 -0.26 -13.61 -2.92
N GLY A 199 0.31 -13.07 -1.84
CA GLY A 199 1.28 -13.77 -0.99
C GLY A 199 2.71 -13.82 -1.54
N ILE A 200 3.00 -13.16 -2.66
CA ILE A 200 4.32 -13.06 -3.28
C ILE A 200 4.91 -11.68 -3.00
N ARG A 201 6.16 -11.61 -2.54
CA ARG A 201 6.89 -10.34 -2.44
C ARG A 201 7.22 -9.83 -3.85
N LEU A 202 6.84 -8.61 -4.14
CA LEU A 202 7.24 -7.95 -5.37
C LEU A 202 8.62 -7.30 -5.21
N PRO A 203 9.44 -7.28 -6.26
CA PRO A 203 10.65 -6.47 -6.31
C PRO A 203 10.33 -4.98 -6.26
N SER A 204 11.23 -4.17 -5.73
CA SER A 204 11.10 -2.72 -5.72
C SER A 204 11.86 -2.09 -6.87
N ALA A 205 11.19 -1.31 -7.69
CA ALA A 205 11.84 -0.49 -8.70
C ALA A 205 12.51 0.74 -8.08
N ASP A 206 11.99 1.28 -6.98
CA ASP A 206 12.58 2.41 -6.27
C ASP A 206 13.98 2.06 -5.73
N PRO A 207 15.04 2.76 -6.14
CA PRO A 207 16.39 2.47 -5.67
C PRO A 207 16.54 2.65 -4.15
N ASN A 208 15.75 3.53 -3.55
CA ASN A 208 15.87 3.96 -2.16
C ASN A 208 15.03 3.13 -1.18
N LYS A 209 14.12 2.29 -1.68
CA LYS A 209 13.16 1.53 -0.86
C LYS A 209 13.21 0.04 -1.16
N ARG A 210 12.89 -0.74 -0.13
CA ARG A 210 12.69 -2.18 -0.27
C ARG A 210 11.26 -2.54 -0.64
N ALA A 211 10.30 -1.79 -0.13
CA ALA A 211 8.88 -1.99 -0.40
C ALA A 211 8.46 -1.40 -1.75
N VAL A 212 7.41 -1.96 -2.31
CA VAL A 212 6.80 -1.49 -3.55
C VAL A 212 5.90 -0.29 -3.26
N LYS A 213 5.87 0.66 -4.18
CA LYS A 213 4.93 1.80 -4.15
C LYS A 213 3.49 1.27 -4.30
N LEU A 214 2.65 1.44 -3.27
CA LEU A 214 1.28 0.92 -3.25
C LEU A 214 0.33 1.66 -4.21
N ASP A 215 0.65 2.87 -4.58
CA ASP A 215 -0.07 3.67 -5.58
C ASP A 215 -0.01 3.09 -7.00
N GLN A 216 0.94 2.17 -7.28
CA GLN A 216 1.01 1.43 -8.55
C GLN A 216 -0.11 0.41 -8.74
N PHE A 217 -0.87 0.07 -7.69
CA PHE A 217 -1.96 -0.89 -7.75
C PHE A 217 -3.32 -0.20 -7.67
N PRO A 218 -3.92 0.18 -8.82
CA PRO A 218 -5.25 0.79 -8.84
C PRO A 218 -6.31 -0.18 -8.29
N SER A 219 -7.36 0.37 -7.69
CA SER A 219 -8.51 -0.41 -7.20
C SER A 219 -9.14 -1.31 -8.26
N ALA A 220 -8.88 -1.04 -9.53
CA ALA A 220 -9.34 -1.86 -10.67
C ALA A 220 -8.84 -3.31 -10.64
N VAL A 221 -7.62 -3.54 -10.16
CA VAL A 221 -6.97 -4.87 -10.13
C VAL A 221 -7.08 -5.55 -8.76
N ILE A 222 -7.52 -4.82 -7.72
CA ILE A 222 -7.51 -5.28 -6.33
C ILE A 222 -8.83 -5.98 -6.01
N GLN A 223 -8.75 -7.18 -5.42
CA GLN A 223 -9.85 -7.90 -4.80
C GLN A 223 -10.03 -7.50 -3.34
N GLY A 224 -8.94 -7.30 -2.63
CA GLY A 224 -8.93 -6.89 -1.24
C GLY A 224 -7.52 -6.71 -0.71
N ILE A 225 -7.41 -6.15 0.49
CA ILE A 225 -6.16 -5.98 1.22
C ILE A 225 -6.30 -6.64 2.59
N GLN A 226 -5.34 -7.50 2.92
CA GLN A 226 -5.24 -8.16 4.21
C GLN A 226 -4.01 -7.67 4.93
N VAL A 227 -4.17 -7.29 6.19
CA VAL A 227 -3.07 -6.85 7.05
C VAL A 227 -2.97 -7.76 8.26
N SER A 228 -1.97 -8.61 8.26
CA SER A 228 -1.62 -9.43 9.42
C SER A 228 -0.68 -8.63 10.31
N LYS A 229 -1.03 -8.48 11.60
CA LYS A 229 -0.27 -7.67 12.58
C LYS A 229 0.59 -8.48 13.53
N ASN A 230 0.51 -9.79 13.48
CA ASN A 230 1.42 -10.71 14.15
C ASN A 230 2.02 -11.69 13.15
N PHE A 231 3.15 -12.25 13.48
CA PHE A 231 3.86 -13.23 12.68
C PHE A 231 3.35 -14.66 12.98
N THR A 232 3.20 -15.46 11.93
CA THR A 232 3.07 -16.91 11.98
C THR A 232 4.18 -17.57 11.16
N PRO A 233 4.62 -18.81 11.49
CA PRO A 233 5.80 -19.42 10.86
C PRO A 233 5.71 -19.62 9.34
N ASP A 234 4.52 -19.65 8.77
CA ASP A 234 4.27 -19.72 7.32
C ASP A 234 4.46 -18.39 6.61
N GLN A 235 4.55 -17.26 7.33
CA GLN A 235 4.86 -15.94 6.79
C GLN A 235 6.38 -15.70 6.69
N GLN A 236 6.75 -14.71 5.89
CA GLN A 236 8.15 -14.26 5.78
C GLN A 236 8.61 -13.61 7.09
N GLY A 237 9.88 -13.85 7.47
CA GLY A 237 10.43 -13.41 8.75
C GLY A 237 10.49 -11.91 8.97
N GLU A 238 10.37 -11.10 7.92
CA GLU A 238 10.36 -9.63 7.98
C GLU A 238 8.99 -9.01 8.27
N ALA A 239 7.94 -9.80 8.48
CA ALA A 239 6.63 -9.30 8.90
C ALA A 239 6.62 -8.80 10.35
N SER A 240 7.56 -7.94 10.72
CA SER A 240 7.80 -7.46 12.08
C SER A 240 6.80 -6.40 12.52
N GLY A 241 6.47 -5.47 11.65
CA GLY A 241 5.36 -4.51 11.80
C GLY A 241 4.04 -5.19 11.48
N GLY A 242 4.06 -5.99 10.45
CA GLY A 242 2.96 -6.76 9.89
C GLY A 242 3.22 -7.16 8.44
N ALA A 243 2.30 -7.93 7.87
CA ALA A 243 2.30 -8.24 6.44
C ALA A 243 1.07 -7.62 5.78
N VAL A 244 1.28 -6.86 4.73
CA VAL A 244 0.23 -6.28 3.87
C VAL A 244 0.15 -7.12 2.61
N ASN A 245 -0.91 -7.91 2.47
CA ASN A 245 -1.14 -8.73 1.28
C ASN A 245 -2.26 -8.13 0.44
N ILE A 246 -1.92 -7.70 -0.77
CA ILE A 246 -2.86 -7.21 -1.77
C ILE A 246 -3.28 -8.41 -2.61
N SER A 247 -4.56 -8.72 -2.57
CA SER A 247 -5.13 -9.78 -3.38
C SER A 247 -5.60 -9.25 -4.72
N LEU A 248 -5.18 -9.89 -5.80
CA LEU A 248 -5.62 -9.58 -7.15
C LEU A 248 -6.95 -10.26 -7.47
N LYS A 249 -7.76 -9.64 -8.32
CA LYS A 249 -8.98 -10.23 -8.83
C LYS A 249 -8.71 -11.56 -9.51
N ASP A 250 -9.66 -12.48 -9.38
CA ASP A 250 -9.67 -13.77 -10.06
C ASP A 250 -10.75 -13.79 -11.15
N PHE A 251 -10.91 -14.91 -11.86
CA PHE A 251 -12.01 -15.06 -12.82
C PHE A 251 -13.35 -15.15 -12.06
N PRO A 252 -14.42 -14.53 -12.59
CA PRO A 252 -15.75 -14.55 -11.97
C PRO A 252 -16.49 -15.84 -12.30
N ASP A 253 -17.48 -16.17 -11.47
CA ASP A 253 -18.36 -17.34 -11.68
C ASP A 253 -19.27 -17.21 -12.89
N GLU A 254 -19.69 -15.97 -13.17
CA GLU A 254 -20.58 -15.61 -14.25
C GLU A 254 -19.91 -14.60 -15.19
N PHE A 255 -20.56 -14.36 -16.33
CA PHE A 255 -20.09 -13.31 -17.25
C PHE A 255 -20.07 -11.96 -16.55
N TYR A 256 -18.91 -11.37 -16.48
CA TYR A 256 -18.62 -10.07 -15.86
C TYR A 256 -18.08 -9.09 -16.90
N PHE A 257 -18.70 -7.93 -17.01
CA PHE A 257 -18.22 -6.83 -17.83
C PHE A 257 -18.35 -5.52 -17.07
N ARG A 258 -17.25 -4.75 -17.01
CA ARG A 258 -17.24 -3.43 -16.37
C ARG A 258 -16.45 -2.43 -17.20
N VAL A 259 -16.98 -1.22 -17.37
CA VAL A 259 -16.28 -0.05 -17.90
C VAL A 259 -16.51 1.12 -16.96
N GLN A 260 -15.45 1.85 -16.66
CA GLN A 260 -15.51 3.07 -15.87
C GLN A 260 -14.73 4.18 -16.55
N THR A 261 -15.26 5.39 -16.51
CA THR A 261 -14.56 6.62 -16.87
C THR A 261 -14.69 7.64 -15.76
N GLN A 262 -13.62 8.41 -15.54
CA GLN A 262 -13.54 9.41 -14.49
C GLN A 262 -12.86 10.67 -15.02
N VAL A 263 -13.30 11.84 -14.56
CA VAL A 263 -12.64 13.13 -14.80
C VAL A 263 -12.35 13.74 -13.43
N GLY A 264 -11.15 14.30 -13.27
CA GLY A 264 -10.67 14.89 -12.02
C GLY A 264 -10.37 16.37 -12.14
N PHE A 265 -10.27 17.01 -10.97
CA PHE A 265 -9.84 18.38 -10.78
C PHE A 265 -9.08 18.49 -9.46
N ASN A 266 -7.97 19.23 -9.45
CA ASN A 266 -7.22 19.59 -8.25
C ASN A 266 -7.11 21.12 -8.15
N SER A 267 -7.42 21.69 -6.97
CA SER A 267 -7.45 23.15 -6.76
C SER A 267 -6.11 23.85 -6.92
N GLN A 268 -5.00 23.12 -6.85
CA GLN A 268 -3.64 23.64 -7.05
C GLN A 268 -3.16 23.50 -8.51
N VAL A 269 -3.81 22.63 -9.30
CA VAL A 269 -3.49 22.45 -10.72
C VAL A 269 -4.29 23.47 -11.54
N LYS A 270 -3.63 24.63 -11.83
CA LYS A 270 -4.28 25.77 -12.47
C LYS A 270 -3.72 25.96 -13.87
N ASP A 271 -4.63 26.20 -14.82
CA ASP A 271 -4.24 26.49 -16.21
C ASP A 271 -3.51 27.83 -16.31
N GLY A 272 -2.35 27.82 -16.96
CA GLY A 272 -1.47 28.99 -17.11
C GLY A 272 -0.52 29.24 -15.92
N GLU A 273 -0.69 28.54 -14.80
CA GLU A 273 0.18 28.64 -13.59
C GLU A 273 0.82 27.28 -13.23
N PHE A 274 0.63 26.23 -14.03
CA PHE A 274 1.21 24.92 -13.80
C PHE A 274 2.71 24.92 -14.13
N LEU A 275 3.56 24.63 -13.15
CA LEU A 275 5.00 24.57 -13.36
C LEU A 275 5.36 23.33 -14.18
N ASN A 276 6.02 23.55 -15.29
CA ASN A 276 6.51 22.53 -16.20
C ASN A 276 7.85 23.01 -16.81
N TYR A 277 8.29 22.42 -17.89
CA TYR A 277 9.39 22.86 -18.71
C TYR A 277 9.08 22.65 -20.20
N LYS A 278 9.80 23.32 -21.05
CA LYS A 278 9.60 23.21 -22.49
C LYS A 278 9.78 21.76 -22.97
N GLY A 279 8.68 21.16 -23.44
CA GLY A 279 8.68 19.78 -23.90
C GLY A 279 8.47 18.73 -22.79
N GLY A 280 8.17 19.15 -21.57
CA GLY A 280 7.84 18.26 -20.44
C GLY A 280 6.45 17.62 -20.48
N ASP A 281 5.69 17.79 -21.56
CA ASP A 281 4.40 17.14 -21.71
C ASP A 281 4.57 15.65 -22.02
N LEU A 282 3.87 14.80 -21.27
CA LEU A 282 3.87 13.36 -21.49
C LEU A 282 3.00 12.97 -22.69
N GLY A 283 3.53 12.12 -23.56
CA GLY A 283 2.75 11.46 -24.61
C GLY A 283 1.72 10.50 -24.02
N PHE A 284 0.71 10.05 -24.82
CA PHE A 284 -0.39 9.22 -24.37
C PHE A 284 0.06 7.93 -23.62
N TRP A 285 1.18 7.35 -23.96
CA TRP A 285 1.73 6.17 -23.27
C TRP A 285 2.78 6.50 -22.21
N GLY A 286 2.90 7.76 -21.82
CA GLY A 286 3.82 8.22 -20.80
C GLY A 286 5.25 8.49 -21.30
N ASN A 287 5.53 8.44 -22.59
CA ASN A 287 6.83 8.80 -23.12
C ASN A 287 7.04 10.32 -23.14
N ASN A 288 8.27 10.74 -22.96
CA ASN A 288 8.71 12.11 -23.16
C ASN A 288 9.74 12.13 -24.31
N ASP A 289 9.41 12.86 -25.40
CA ASP A 289 10.18 12.82 -26.64
C ASP A 289 11.29 13.90 -26.70
N VAL A 290 11.42 14.74 -25.66
CA VAL A 290 12.30 15.91 -25.64
C VAL A 290 13.52 15.73 -24.75
N LEU A 291 13.65 14.56 -24.12
CA LEU A 291 14.76 14.31 -23.20
C LEU A 291 16.08 14.11 -23.93
N THR A 292 17.13 14.59 -23.29
CA THR A 292 18.50 14.30 -23.66
C THR A 292 18.84 12.86 -23.37
N THR A 293 19.17 12.10 -24.40
CA THR A 293 19.56 10.70 -24.19
C THR A 293 21.03 10.60 -23.83
N LYS A 294 21.40 9.57 -23.04
CA LYS A 294 22.82 9.25 -22.77
C LYS A 294 23.64 9.20 -24.05
N GLN A 295 23.11 8.67 -25.16
CA GLN A 295 23.80 8.58 -26.44
C GLN A 295 24.12 9.96 -27.04
N GLU A 296 23.26 10.96 -26.84
CA GLU A 296 23.49 12.33 -27.28
C GLU A 296 24.58 12.99 -26.43
N LEU A 297 24.56 12.77 -25.13
CA LEU A 297 25.58 13.26 -24.20
C LEU A 297 26.94 12.62 -24.45
N ASP A 298 27.01 11.29 -24.62
CA ASP A 298 28.25 10.57 -25.00
C ASP A 298 28.86 11.10 -26.31
N GLY A 299 28.03 11.54 -27.24
CA GLY A 299 28.45 12.17 -28.48
C GLY A 299 28.98 13.60 -28.32
N GLN A 300 29.01 14.15 -27.11
CA GLN A 300 29.31 15.55 -26.80
C GLN A 300 28.42 16.52 -27.56
N SER A 301 27.22 16.11 -27.91
CA SER A 301 26.21 16.95 -28.50
C SER A 301 25.39 17.54 -27.36
N TRP A 302 25.46 18.84 -27.15
CA TRP A 302 24.60 19.54 -26.21
C TRP A 302 23.28 19.82 -26.92
N PRO A 303 22.18 19.14 -26.56
CA PRO A 303 20.91 19.48 -27.16
C PRO A 303 20.42 20.85 -26.66
N ASP A 304 19.60 21.53 -27.46
CA ASP A 304 18.86 22.73 -27.04
C ASP A 304 17.74 22.37 -26.02
N ASN A 305 18.07 21.54 -25.07
CA ASN A 305 17.13 21.10 -24.04
C ASN A 305 16.95 22.16 -22.96
N PRO A 306 15.75 22.25 -22.37
CA PRO A 306 15.52 23.23 -21.34
C PRO A 306 16.38 22.91 -20.10
N THR A 307 16.94 23.97 -19.53
CA THR A 307 17.63 23.93 -18.23
C THR A 307 16.81 24.62 -17.14
N SER A 308 15.63 25.14 -17.51
CA SER A 308 14.81 25.99 -16.66
C SER A 308 13.35 25.60 -16.74
N THR A 309 12.66 25.83 -15.64
CA THR A 309 11.23 25.65 -15.51
C THR A 309 10.43 26.78 -16.17
N GLU A 310 9.24 26.49 -16.63
CA GLU A 310 8.29 27.48 -17.14
C GLU A 310 6.87 27.19 -16.65
N GLU A 311 6.03 28.22 -16.57
CA GLU A 311 4.62 28.07 -16.25
C GLU A 311 3.83 27.90 -17.54
N GLY A 312 2.92 26.91 -17.55
CA GLY A 312 2.19 26.52 -18.75
C GLY A 312 0.77 26.02 -18.48
N ALA A 313 0.22 25.36 -19.49
CA ALA A 313 -1.10 24.76 -19.42
C ALA A 313 -1.12 23.58 -18.44
N ALA A 314 -2.19 23.49 -17.64
CA ALA A 314 -2.39 22.37 -16.75
C ALA A 314 -2.80 21.10 -17.51
N PRO A 315 -2.23 19.92 -17.17
CA PRO A 315 -2.67 18.65 -17.73
C PRO A 315 -4.12 18.33 -17.35
N LEU A 316 -4.83 17.59 -18.22
CA LEU A 316 -6.14 17.07 -17.91
C LEU A 316 -6.01 15.88 -16.94
N ILE A 317 -6.86 15.84 -15.93
CA ILE A 317 -6.93 14.72 -14.97
C ILE A 317 -8.10 13.82 -15.39
N TYR A 318 -7.79 12.59 -15.82
CA TYR A 318 -8.81 11.62 -16.19
C TYR A 318 -8.33 10.18 -16.07
N LYS A 319 -9.28 9.27 -15.91
CA LYS A 319 -9.03 7.83 -15.76
C LYS A 319 -10.09 7.03 -16.48
N TRP A 320 -9.71 5.90 -17.05
CA TRP A 320 -10.65 4.92 -17.56
C TRP A 320 -10.13 3.49 -17.35
N GLN A 321 -11.05 2.56 -17.23
CA GLN A 321 -10.74 1.15 -17.04
C GLN A 321 -11.81 0.29 -17.69
N ALA A 322 -11.41 -0.90 -18.13
CA ALA A 322 -12.30 -1.92 -18.66
C ALA A 322 -11.90 -3.29 -18.13
N ALA A 323 -12.88 -4.09 -17.75
CA ALA A 323 -12.68 -5.45 -17.28
C ALA A 323 -13.70 -6.40 -17.92
N LEU A 324 -13.26 -7.61 -18.17
CA LEU A 324 -14.08 -8.68 -18.77
C LEU A 324 -13.65 -10.01 -18.14
N GLY A 325 -14.62 -10.83 -17.76
CA GLY A 325 -14.34 -12.17 -17.23
C GLY A 325 -15.51 -13.11 -17.45
N ASN A 326 -15.25 -14.39 -17.37
CA ASN A 326 -16.26 -15.45 -17.37
C ASN A 326 -15.65 -16.77 -16.90
N SER A 327 -16.49 -17.67 -16.47
CA SER A 327 -16.15 -19.08 -16.28
C SER A 327 -17.10 -19.99 -17.04
N TRP A 328 -16.63 -21.19 -17.31
CA TRP A 328 -17.35 -22.19 -18.09
C TRP A 328 -17.19 -23.56 -17.42
N GLU A 329 -18.27 -24.21 -17.18
CA GLU A 329 -18.26 -25.62 -16.83
C GLU A 329 -18.04 -26.45 -18.11
N VAL A 330 -16.89 -27.12 -18.18
CA VAL A 330 -16.44 -27.83 -19.37
C VAL A 330 -16.83 -29.31 -19.30
N ASP A 331 -16.82 -29.90 -18.12
CA ASP A 331 -17.21 -31.26 -17.81
C ASP A 331 -17.80 -31.29 -16.39
N ASP A 332 -18.49 -32.38 -16.00
CA ASP A 332 -19.09 -32.53 -14.67
C ASP A 332 -18.01 -32.34 -13.56
N GLY A 333 -18.13 -31.22 -12.83
CA GLY A 333 -17.16 -30.83 -11.81
C GLY A 333 -15.83 -30.24 -12.31
N VAL A 334 -15.72 -29.81 -13.60
CA VAL A 334 -14.54 -29.11 -14.12
C VAL A 334 -14.91 -27.71 -14.61
N LYS A 335 -14.48 -26.69 -13.88
CA LYS A 335 -14.67 -25.28 -14.19
C LYS A 335 -13.40 -24.66 -14.75
N VAL A 336 -13.51 -23.89 -15.82
CA VAL A 336 -12.40 -23.12 -16.41
C VAL A 336 -12.81 -21.66 -16.45
N GLY A 337 -11.97 -20.78 -15.93
CA GLY A 337 -12.25 -19.35 -15.87
C GLY A 337 -11.16 -18.50 -16.48
N ALA A 338 -11.55 -17.30 -16.92
CA ALA A 338 -10.65 -16.28 -17.42
C ALA A 338 -11.15 -14.89 -17.03
N PHE A 339 -10.22 -14.01 -16.64
CA PHE A 339 -10.48 -12.61 -16.36
C PHE A 339 -9.38 -11.74 -16.97
N GLY A 340 -9.74 -10.56 -17.44
CA GLY A 340 -8.81 -9.56 -17.95
C GLY A 340 -9.26 -8.15 -17.61
N ASN A 341 -8.31 -7.31 -17.26
CA ASN A 341 -8.54 -5.91 -16.92
C ASN A 341 -7.47 -5.05 -17.60
N PHE A 342 -7.86 -3.86 -18.02
CA PHE A 342 -6.96 -2.80 -18.48
C PHE A 342 -7.38 -1.48 -17.83
N PHE A 343 -6.40 -0.69 -17.39
CA PHE A 343 -6.60 0.65 -16.82
C PHE A 343 -5.62 1.66 -17.41
N TYR A 344 -6.07 2.91 -17.42
CA TYR A 344 -5.28 4.08 -17.83
C TYR A 344 -5.67 5.26 -16.96
N GLU A 345 -4.68 6.00 -16.46
CA GLU A 345 -4.85 7.19 -15.65
C GLU A 345 -3.87 8.27 -16.07
N GLN A 346 -4.34 9.49 -16.28
CA GLN A 346 -3.54 10.69 -16.35
C GLN A 346 -3.88 11.55 -15.15
N ASP A 347 -2.87 11.87 -14.33
CA ASP A 347 -3.01 12.69 -13.13
C ASP A 347 -2.04 13.86 -13.14
N ALA A 348 -2.33 14.86 -12.32
CA ALA A 348 -1.47 16.02 -12.11
C ALA A 348 -1.60 16.54 -10.69
N SER A 349 -0.47 16.97 -10.11
CA SER A 349 -0.39 17.64 -8.82
C SER A 349 0.53 18.85 -8.91
N ALA A 350 0.24 19.88 -8.13
CA ALA A 350 1.06 21.08 -8.09
C ALA A 350 0.95 21.75 -6.72
N TYR A 351 1.94 22.58 -6.39
CA TYR A 351 1.85 23.59 -5.35
C TYR A 351 2.81 24.75 -5.66
N ASP A 352 2.37 25.97 -5.30
CA ASP A 352 3.11 27.23 -5.46
C ASP A 352 3.39 27.91 -4.10
N ASN A 353 2.98 27.28 -3.01
CA ASN A 353 3.06 27.78 -1.64
C ASN A 353 4.04 27.02 -0.76
N GLY A 354 4.95 26.25 -1.39
CA GLY A 354 5.95 25.48 -0.68
C GLY A 354 7.01 26.36 -0.03
N GLN A 355 7.57 25.89 1.09
CA GLN A 355 8.74 26.46 1.74
C GLN A 355 9.71 25.37 2.16
N LEU A 356 10.99 25.60 2.04
CA LEU A 356 12.06 24.74 2.52
C LEU A 356 13.15 25.59 3.14
N ASN A 357 13.49 25.37 4.40
CA ASN A 357 14.45 26.18 5.15
C ASN A 357 15.53 25.28 5.75
N SER A 358 16.78 25.62 5.56
CA SER A 358 17.92 25.06 6.29
C SER A 358 18.26 25.97 7.45
N LEU A 359 18.13 25.45 8.68
CA LEU A 359 18.30 26.19 9.92
C LEU A 359 19.24 25.48 10.88
N GLU A 360 20.01 26.27 11.63
CA GLU A 360 21.00 25.80 12.60
C GLU A 360 20.90 26.53 13.94
N GLN A 361 21.55 26.01 14.97
CA GLN A 361 21.62 26.58 16.29
C GLN A 361 23.07 26.54 16.84
N ALA A 362 23.52 27.61 17.45
CA ALA A 362 24.88 27.66 18.01
C ALA A 362 25.02 26.84 19.32
N GLY A 363 23.93 26.41 19.92
CA GLY A 363 23.89 25.60 21.13
C GLY A 363 22.55 25.77 21.89
N PRO A 364 22.29 24.94 22.92
CA PRO A 364 21.05 24.98 23.66
C PRO A 364 20.67 26.38 24.15
N GLY A 365 19.38 26.74 23.93
CA GLY A 365 18.85 28.03 24.35
C GLY A 365 19.21 29.22 23.46
N THR A 366 20.01 29.05 22.43
CA THR A 366 20.23 30.09 21.42
C THR A 366 19.12 30.10 20.37
N ALA A 367 18.99 31.21 19.64
CA ALA A 367 18.03 31.30 18.57
C ALA A 367 18.40 30.31 17.42
N ILE A 368 17.39 29.73 16.79
CA ILE A 368 17.55 29.04 15.52
C ILE A 368 17.70 30.11 14.44
N VAL A 369 18.71 29.99 13.60
CA VAL A 369 19.08 30.96 12.55
C VAL A 369 19.25 30.25 11.21
N PRO A 370 19.13 30.94 10.09
CA PRO A 370 19.44 30.35 8.78
C PRO A 370 20.88 29.83 8.70
N GLU A 371 21.04 28.64 8.19
CA GLU A 371 22.34 28.05 7.88
C GLU A 371 23.07 28.88 6.81
N ARG A 372 24.40 28.93 6.90
CA ARG A 372 25.22 29.68 5.98
C ARG A 372 26.20 28.78 5.25
N TYR A 373 26.13 28.75 3.96
CA TYR A 373 27.04 28.00 3.10
C TYR A 373 28.11 28.90 2.48
N GLY A 374 29.36 28.49 2.49
CA GLY A 374 30.48 29.23 1.97
C GLY A 374 31.40 29.81 3.06
N THR A 375 32.43 30.54 2.65
CA THR A 375 33.45 31.06 3.56
C THR A 375 33.42 32.58 3.61
N GLY A 376 33.60 33.14 4.81
CA GLY A 376 33.76 34.58 5.03
C GLY A 376 32.46 35.36 4.80
N ASP A 377 32.56 36.43 4.02
CA ASP A 377 31.44 37.30 3.70
C ASP A 377 30.63 36.82 2.47
N ASN A 378 31.16 35.86 1.71
CA ASN A 378 30.52 35.28 0.53
C ASN A 378 29.73 34.00 0.91
N PHE A 379 28.72 34.14 1.75
CA PHE A 379 27.89 33.02 2.13
C PHE A 379 26.56 33.02 1.37
N LYS A 380 25.98 31.84 1.25
CA LYS A 380 24.61 31.61 0.72
C LYS A 380 23.74 31.10 1.82
N THR A 381 22.45 31.23 1.65
CA THR A 381 21.41 30.66 2.52
C THR A 381 20.50 29.74 1.75
N GLU A 382 19.70 28.96 2.45
CA GLU A 382 18.69 28.07 1.88
C GLU A 382 17.36 28.31 2.60
N LEU A 383 16.74 29.46 2.30
CA LEU A 383 15.38 29.81 2.75
C LEU A 383 14.45 29.89 1.52
N TYR A 384 14.21 28.70 0.95
CA TYR A 384 13.54 28.59 -0.35
C TYR A 384 12.03 28.73 -0.25
N ASP A 385 11.46 29.50 -1.18
CA ASP A 385 10.10 29.32 -1.63
C ASP A 385 10.09 28.27 -2.75
N VAL A 386 9.17 27.29 -2.65
CA VAL A 386 9.16 26.11 -3.51
C VAL A 386 7.90 26.08 -4.36
N THR A 387 8.09 25.97 -5.66
CA THR A 387 7.01 25.68 -6.62
C THR A 387 7.30 24.35 -7.29
N GLN A 388 6.29 23.47 -7.34
CA GLN A 388 6.39 22.17 -7.97
C GLN A 388 5.19 21.89 -8.86
N GLY A 389 5.43 21.29 -10.00
CA GLY A 389 4.42 20.70 -10.85
C GLY A 389 4.81 19.27 -11.22
N THR A 390 3.86 18.34 -11.08
CA THR A 390 4.06 16.93 -11.44
C THR A 390 2.90 16.48 -12.32
N SER A 391 3.19 15.91 -13.48
CA SER A 391 2.24 15.22 -14.33
C SER A 391 2.60 13.74 -14.42
N SER A 392 1.62 12.86 -14.39
CA SER A 392 1.85 11.44 -14.46
C SER A 392 0.88 10.72 -15.39
N ILE A 393 1.36 9.66 -16.00
CA ILE A 393 0.56 8.71 -16.77
C ILE A 393 0.82 7.33 -16.22
N GLN A 394 -0.25 6.68 -15.77
CA GLN A 394 -0.22 5.31 -15.32
C GLN A 394 -1.12 4.45 -16.20
N TRP A 395 -0.60 3.33 -16.70
CA TRP A 395 -1.41 2.35 -17.40
C TRP A 395 -0.92 0.94 -17.14
N GLY A 396 -1.77 0.00 -17.37
CA GLY A 396 -1.43 -1.40 -17.18
C GLY A 396 -2.62 -2.32 -17.30
N GLY A 397 -2.38 -3.57 -17.01
CA GLY A 397 -3.41 -4.58 -17.08
C GLY A 397 -3.04 -5.83 -16.32
N MET A 398 -4.07 -6.61 -16.06
CA MET A 398 -3.98 -7.85 -15.34
C MET A 398 -4.79 -8.91 -16.09
N GLY A 399 -4.29 -10.14 -16.07
CA GLY A 399 -5.01 -11.32 -16.56
C GLY A 399 -4.97 -12.44 -15.54
N SER A 400 -6.09 -13.14 -15.36
CA SER A 400 -6.20 -14.36 -14.54
C SER A 400 -6.80 -15.48 -15.39
N LEU A 401 -6.23 -16.68 -15.26
CA LEU A 401 -6.72 -17.92 -15.87
C LEU A 401 -6.71 -18.99 -14.77
N GLY A 402 -7.76 -19.82 -14.74
CA GLY A 402 -7.80 -20.90 -13.78
C GLY A 402 -8.59 -22.10 -14.25
N ILE A 403 -8.29 -23.22 -13.62
CA ILE A 403 -9.00 -24.49 -13.75
C ILE A 403 -9.27 -24.99 -12.34
N GLU A 404 -10.51 -25.29 -12.06
CA GLU A 404 -10.98 -25.77 -10.78
C GLU A 404 -11.78 -27.05 -10.92
N THR A 405 -11.53 -27.95 -9.98
CA THR A 405 -12.27 -29.18 -9.78
C THR A 405 -12.51 -29.38 -8.29
N ASP A 406 -13.33 -30.32 -7.88
CA ASP A 406 -13.58 -30.62 -6.44
C ASP A 406 -12.31 -30.90 -5.63
N GLU A 407 -11.21 -31.32 -6.28
CA GLU A 407 -9.97 -31.72 -5.62
C GLU A 407 -8.77 -30.85 -5.99
N HIS A 408 -8.82 -30.10 -7.10
CA HIS A 408 -7.65 -29.39 -7.65
C HIS A 408 -8.02 -28.02 -8.17
N LYS A 409 -7.29 -27.02 -7.72
CA LYS A 409 -7.34 -25.65 -8.23
C LYS A 409 -5.98 -25.26 -8.78
N LEU A 410 -5.94 -24.82 -10.05
CA LEU A 410 -4.75 -24.33 -10.72
C LEU A 410 -5.02 -22.92 -11.23
N GLY A 411 -4.16 -21.97 -10.89
CA GLY A 411 -4.27 -20.59 -11.30
C GLY A 411 -2.99 -20.05 -11.95
N ALA A 412 -3.17 -19.14 -12.89
CA ALA A 412 -2.10 -18.35 -13.48
C ALA A 412 -2.54 -16.89 -13.55
N LYS A 413 -1.78 -15.99 -12.92
CA LYS A 413 -2.04 -14.54 -12.95
C LYS A 413 -0.85 -13.82 -13.57
N PHE A 414 -1.16 -12.80 -14.33
CA PHE A 414 -0.21 -11.87 -14.93
C PHE A 414 -0.60 -10.45 -14.58
N LEU A 415 0.37 -9.64 -14.16
CA LEU A 415 0.21 -8.21 -13.89
C LEU A 415 1.32 -7.45 -14.61
N TYR A 416 0.94 -6.34 -15.24
CA TYR A 416 1.85 -5.32 -15.75
C TYR A 416 1.34 -3.94 -15.38
N THR A 417 2.21 -3.09 -14.82
CA THR A 417 1.93 -1.67 -14.54
C THR A 417 3.09 -0.81 -15.02
N LEU A 418 2.80 0.33 -15.62
CA LEU A 418 3.74 1.38 -15.96
C LEU A 418 3.25 2.71 -15.40
N LEU A 419 4.09 3.39 -14.66
CA LEU A 419 3.90 4.75 -14.17
C LEU A 419 5.02 5.63 -14.76
N SER A 420 4.66 6.65 -15.53
CA SER A 420 5.58 7.68 -16.00
C SER A 420 5.28 8.97 -15.25
N GLU A 421 6.28 9.58 -14.67
CA GLU A 421 6.17 10.85 -13.95
C GLU A 421 7.08 11.89 -14.64
N ASN A 422 6.55 13.08 -14.81
CA ASN A 422 7.31 14.26 -15.22
C ASN A 422 7.16 15.33 -14.17
N GLN A 423 8.26 15.82 -13.63
CA GLN A 423 8.30 16.75 -12.52
C GLN A 423 9.16 17.97 -12.83
N ALA A 424 8.67 19.13 -12.47
CA ALA A 424 9.43 20.37 -12.47
C ALA A 424 9.44 20.96 -11.05
N ILE A 425 10.63 21.26 -10.52
CA ILE A 425 10.81 21.85 -9.19
C ILE A 425 11.60 23.15 -9.35
N ARG A 426 11.13 24.21 -8.70
CA ARG A 426 11.80 25.51 -8.66
C ARG A 426 11.88 26.00 -7.21
N LEU A 427 13.10 26.19 -6.74
CA LEU A 427 13.40 26.72 -5.42
C LEU A 427 14.04 28.10 -5.59
N ILE A 428 13.49 29.13 -4.91
CA ILE A 428 14.01 30.49 -4.97
C ILE A 428 14.24 31.01 -3.56
N ASP A 429 15.48 31.36 -3.22
CA ASP A 429 15.83 32.03 -1.96
C ASP A 429 16.02 33.54 -2.17
N THR A 430 15.03 34.33 -1.75
CA THR A 430 15.12 35.78 -1.60
C THR A 430 15.10 36.19 -0.13
N ARG A 431 14.65 35.30 0.75
CA ARG A 431 14.45 35.56 2.18
C ARG A 431 15.75 35.62 2.95
N GLY A 432 16.78 34.91 2.53
CA GLY A 432 18.10 34.97 3.14
C GLY A 432 18.72 36.38 3.05
N LYS A 433 18.58 37.04 1.88
CA LYS A 433 19.05 38.41 1.72
C LYS A 433 18.31 39.37 2.64
N ASP A 434 16.99 39.31 2.73
CA ASP A 434 16.20 40.15 3.62
C ASP A 434 16.48 39.87 5.11
N TYR A 435 16.72 38.62 5.49
CA TYR A 435 17.07 38.23 6.86
C TYR A 435 18.37 38.88 7.34
N PHE A 436 19.46 38.84 6.53
CA PHE A 436 20.78 39.34 6.92
C PHE A 436 20.96 40.84 6.63
N PHE A 437 20.18 41.39 5.73
CA PHE A 437 20.16 42.80 5.36
C PHE A 437 18.72 43.37 5.41
N PRO A 438 18.14 43.52 6.64
CA PRO A 438 16.75 43.96 6.75
C PRO A 438 16.52 45.32 6.08
N GLY A 439 15.51 45.38 5.22
CA GLY A 439 15.23 46.58 4.41
C GLY A 439 16.06 46.67 3.15
N TYR A 440 16.72 45.62 2.71
CA TYR A 440 17.37 45.55 1.41
C TYR A 440 16.35 45.83 0.30
N ASN A 441 16.71 46.68 -0.64
CA ASN A 441 15.93 46.99 -1.83
C ASN A 441 16.79 46.76 -3.06
N PRO A 442 16.49 45.78 -3.92
CA PRO A 442 17.25 45.47 -5.11
C PRO A 442 17.32 46.63 -6.13
N ASP A 443 16.36 47.57 -6.08
CA ASP A 443 16.29 48.74 -6.99
C ASP A 443 17.09 49.94 -6.47
N ASP A 444 17.50 49.97 -5.19
CA ASP A 444 18.32 51.05 -4.63
C ASP A 444 19.78 50.64 -4.54
N ILE A 445 20.53 50.84 -5.60
CA ILE A 445 21.93 50.48 -5.73
C ILE A 445 22.90 51.14 -4.71
N THR A 446 22.38 52.10 -3.93
CA THR A 446 23.14 52.79 -2.85
C THR A 446 22.66 52.37 -1.47
N GLY A 447 21.68 51.47 -1.42
CA GLY A 447 21.02 50.99 -0.20
C GLY A 447 21.84 49.96 0.60
N ILE A 448 21.22 49.42 1.63
CA ILE A 448 21.83 48.44 2.50
C ILE A 448 22.17 47.15 1.70
N GLY A 449 23.41 46.64 1.86
CA GLY A 449 23.84 45.36 1.29
C GLY A 449 24.35 45.46 -0.15
N HIS A 450 24.30 46.62 -0.79
CA HIS A 450 24.82 46.82 -2.16
C HIS A 450 26.33 47.07 -2.25
N ASP A 451 27.01 47.18 -1.13
CA ASP A 451 28.47 47.16 -1.02
C ASP A 451 29.06 45.74 -0.98
N GLN A 452 28.19 44.76 -0.70
CA GLN A 452 28.51 43.33 -0.67
C GLN A 452 27.42 42.54 -1.40
N PRO A 453 27.29 42.69 -2.73
CA PRO A 453 26.16 42.15 -3.48
C PRO A 453 26.17 40.64 -3.60
N ASP A 454 27.31 39.99 -3.44
CA ASP A 454 27.51 38.55 -3.43
C ASP A 454 27.26 37.88 -2.05
N VAL A 455 27.07 38.66 -0.98
CA VAL A 455 26.72 38.15 0.35
C VAL A 455 25.23 37.92 0.44
N ALA A 456 24.84 36.70 0.84
CA ALA A 456 23.48 36.20 0.85
C ALA A 456 22.72 36.56 -0.46
N PRO A 457 23.20 36.15 -1.64
CA PRO A 457 22.51 36.42 -2.89
C PRO A 457 21.16 35.80 -2.96
N TYR A 458 20.29 36.20 -3.90
CA TYR A 458 19.11 35.44 -4.25
C TYR A 458 19.54 34.18 -5.00
N ASN A 459 19.13 33.02 -4.54
CA ASN A 459 19.45 31.74 -5.14
C ASN A 459 18.25 31.17 -5.89
N ARG A 460 18.50 30.48 -7.00
CA ARG A 460 17.49 29.75 -7.76
C ARG A 460 18.05 28.39 -8.14
N LEU A 461 17.36 27.34 -7.72
CA LEU A 461 17.63 25.95 -8.05
C LEU A 461 16.46 25.39 -8.85
N GLU A 462 16.75 24.69 -9.93
CA GLU A 462 15.75 24.11 -10.81
C GLU A 462 16.09 22.65 -11.09
N THR A 463 15.07 21.79 -10.96
CA THR A 463 15.16 20.38 -11.30
C THR A 463 14.05 20.04 -12.29
N LEU A 464 14.44 19.42 -13.38
CA LEU A 464 13.54 18.86 -14.39
C LEU A 464 13.77 17.36 -14.37
N ASP A 465 12.75 16.61 -14.06
CA ASP A 465 12.85 15.18 -13.86
C ASP A 465 11.79 14.41 -14.67
N TYR A 466 12.23 13.33 -15.28
CA TYR A 466 11.33 12.37 -15.90
C TYR A 466 11.77 10.97 -15.55
N SER A 467 10.84 10.19 -15.03
CA SER A 467 11.09 8.80 -14.69
C SER A 467 9.97 7.87 -15.19
N GLN A 468 10.33 6.63 -15.45
CA GLN A 468 9.42 5.55 -15.77
C GLN A 468 9.61 4.38 -14.80
N LEU A 469 8.53 3.98 -14.16
CA LEU A 469 8.49 2.89 -13.21
C LEU A 469 7.60 1.78 -13.75
N SER A 470 8.15 0.59 -13.98
CA SER A 470 7.39 -0.57 -14.44
C SER A 470 7.49 -1.72 -13.44
N THR A 471 6.40 -2.46 -13.30
CA THR A 471 6.35 -3.68 -12.51
C THR A 471 5.62 -4.74 -13.30
N GLU A 472 6.23 -5.92 -13.44
CA GLU A 472 5.63 -7.09 -14.08
C GLU A 472 5.74 -8.31 -13.16
N SER A 473 4.70 -9.13 -13.14
CA SER A 473 4.68 -10.35 -12.34
C SER A 473 3.87 -11.45 -13.04
N VAL A 474 4.40 -12.66 -13.01
CA VAL A 474 3.70 -13.89 -13.41
C VAL A 474 3.64 -14.79 -12.19
N ILE A 475 2.45 -15.15 -11.76
CA ILE A 475 2.20 -16.00 -10.59
C ILE A 475 1.49 -17.26 -11.05
N LEU A 476 2.07 -18.42 -10.75
CA LEU A 476 1.44 -19.73 -10.94
C LEU A 476 1.14 -20.30 -9.56
N SER A 477 -0.06 -20.80 -9.35
CA SER A 477 -0.49 -21.38 -8.09
C SER A 477 -1.21 -22.69 -8.29
N GLY A 478 -1.13 -23.57 -7.31
CA GLY A 478 -1.88 -24.81 -7.30
C GLY A 478 -2.26 -25.19 -5.87
N GLN A 479 -3.48 -25.68 -5.72
CA GLN A 479 -4.00 -26.23 -4.48
C GLN A 479 -4.61 -27.61 -4.77
N HIS A 480 -4.33 -28.58 -3.91
CA HIS A 480 -4.71 -29.98 -4.13
C HIS A 480 -5.19 -30.61 -2.84
N LYS A 481 -6.42 -31.09 -2.84
CA LYS A 481 -6.95 -32.01 -1.80
C LYS A 481 -6.50 -33.42 -2.15
N LEU A 482 -5.83 -34.11 -1.24
CA LEU A 482 -5.29 -35.44 -1.48
C LEU A 482 -6.27 -36.53 -1.01
N SER A 483 -7.48 -36.57 -1.61
CA SER A 483 -8.57 -37.48 -1.21
C SER A 483 -8.20 -38.96 -1.27
N PHE A 484 -7.20 -39.31 -2.07
CA PHE A 484 -6.65 -40.67 -2.10
C PHE A 484 -5.92 -41.05 -0.78
N LEU A 485 -5.60 -40.08 0.07
CA LEU A 485 -5.02 -40.27 1.40
C LEU A 485 -6.06 -40.13 2.50
N ASP A 486 -7.36 -40.11 2.17
CA ASP A 486 -8.44 -39.98 3.16
C ASP A 486 -8.31 -41.07 4.21
N PRO A 487 -7.99 -40.75 5.48
CA PRO A 487 -7.85 -41.76 6.53
C PRO A 487 -9.20 -42.38 6.96
N ASN A 488 -10.32 -41.74 6.54
CA ASN A 488 -11.68 -42.20 6.85
C ASN A 488 -12.34 -42.99 5.70
N SER A 489 -11.58 -43.33 4.63
CA SER A 489 -12.07 -44.18 3.53
C SER A 489 -12.53 -45.56 4.08
N GLU A 490 -13.56 -46.15 3.46
CA GLU A 490 -14.25 -47.38 3.94
C GLU A 490 -13.26 -48.51 4.34
N GLY A 491 -13.18 -48.78 5.65
CA GLY A 491 -12.40 -49.91 6.21
C GLY A 491 -11.31 -49.53 7.18
N SER A 492 -11.03 -48.26 7.48
CA SER A 492 -10.08 -47.83 8.49
C SER A 492 -10.73 -47.82 9.88
N GLU A 493 -10.22 -48.61 10.84
CA GLU A 493 -10.61 -48.50 12.25
C GLU A 493 -10.07 -47.15 12.78
N LYS A 494 -10.95 -46.27 13.33
CA LYS A 494 -10.58 -45.08 14.06
C LYS A 494 -9.61 -45.42 15.17
N SER A 495 -8.34 -45.14 14.99
CA SER A 495 -7.26 -45.49 15.90
C SER A 495 -6.33 -44.28 16.14
N GLY A 496 -6.74 -43.37 16.97
CA GLY A 496 -5.87 -42.28 17.35
C GLY A 496 -6.49 -41.25 18.28
N VAL A 497 -5.67 -40.45 18.91
CA VAL A 497 -6.08 -39.29 19.72
C VAL A 497 -6.65 -38.18 18.82
N PHE A 498 -6.33 -38.19 17.51
CA PHE A 498 -6.76 -37.22 16.50
C PHE A 498 -7.43 -37.95 15.33
N ASP A 499 -8.62 -37.54 14.95
CA ASP A 499 -9.26 -37.95 13.71
C ASP A 499 -8.68 -37.12 12.56
N LEU A 500 -7.77 -37.70 11.77
CA LEU A 500 -7.15 -37.03 10.63
C LEU A 500 -8.17 -36.82 9.51
N LEU A 501 -8.12 -35.65 8.87
CA LEU A 501 -8.89 -35.30 7.69
C LEU A 501 -8.02 -35.37 6.41
N VAL A 502 -8.63 -35.04 5.27
CA VAL A 502 -7.94 -35.08 3.98
C VAL A 502 -6.81 -34.05 3.94
N PRO A 503 -5.54 -34.46 3.68
CA PRO A 503 -4.44 -33.53 3.57
C PRO A 503 -4.60 -32.62 2.36
N THR A 504 -4.13 -31.35 2.50
CA THR A 504 -4.04 -30.41 1.39
C THR A 504 -2.59 -30.03 1.12
N VAL A 505 -2.31 -29.76 -0.13
CA VAL A 505 -1.01 -29.25 -0.61
C VAL A 505 -1.24 -28.00 -1.42
N ASP A 506 -0.55 -26.93 -1.09
CA ASP A 506 -0.52 -25.72 -1.90
C ASP A 506 0.90 -25.34 -2.32
N TRP A 507 1.02 -24.77 -3.50
CA TRP A 507 2.28 -24.27 -4.01
C TRP A 507 2.10 -23.01 -4.83
N LYS A 508 3.12 -22.13 -4.81
CA LYS A 508 3.19 -20.94 -5.65
C LYS A 508 4.57 -20.82 -6.26
N LEU A 509 4.61 -20.39 -7.51
CA LEU A 509 5.82 -20.01 -8.23
C LEU A 509 5.59 -18.62 -8.82
N ALA A 510 6.56 -17.72 -8.65
CA ALA A 510 6.44 -16.38 -9.20
C ALA A 510 7.76 -15.93 -9.83
N LEU A 511 7.62 -15.22 -10.93
CA LEU A 511 8.67 -14.47 -11.60
C LEU A 511 8.21 -13.01 -11.65
N SER A 512 8.94 -12.13 -10.99
CA SER A 512 8.59 -10.72 -10.91
C SER A 512 9.79 -9.86 -11.25
N LYS A 513 9.55 -8.74 -11.90
CA LYS A 513 10.55 -7.77 -12.31
C LYS A 513 10.01 -6.37 -12.07
N ALA A 514 10.83 -5.50 -11.52
CA ALA A 514 10.55 -4.08 -11.38
C ALA A 514 11.72 -3.28 -11.93
N ARG A 515 11.44 -2.20 -12.64
CA ARG A 515 12.45 -1.34 -13.24
C ARG A 515 12.04 0.12 -13.09
N GLU A 516 12.98 0.95 -12.66
CA GLU A 516 12.91 2.40 -12.77
C GLU A 516 13.98 2.87 -13.73
N ASP A 517 13.56 3.68 -14.70
CA ASP A 517 14.40 4.26 -15.73
C ASP A 517 14.24 5.77 -15.67
N GLN A 518 15.29 6.48 -15.29
CA GLN A 518 15.37 7.92 -15.29
C GLN A 518 16.37 8.34 -16.37
N PRO A 519 15.90 8.54 -17.60
CA PRO A 519 16.81 8.80 -18.72
C PRO A 519 17.46 10.18 -18.68
N ASP A 520 16.87 11.13 -17.99
CA ASP A 520 17.47 12.45 -17.77
C ASP A 520 16.80 13.15 -16.59
N GLN A 521 17.59 13.48 -15.57
CA GLN A 521 17.24 14.47 -14.57
C GLN A 521 18.17 15.68 -14.76
N THR A 522 17.63 16.79 -15.26
CA THR A 522 18.38 18.01 -15.40
C THR A 522 18.35 18.82 -14.11
N GLN A 523 19.52 19.19 -13.60
CA GLN A 523 19.67 20.02 -12.41
C GLN A 523 20.47 21.27 -12.74
N PHE A 524 19.98 22.44 -12.31
CA PHE A 524 20.62 23.72 -12.58
C PHE A 524 20.56 24.67 -11.39
N ALA A 525 21.68 25.23 -11.00
CA ALA A 525 21.77 26.21 -9.94
C ALA A 525 22.28 27.55 -10.43
N SER A 526 21.64 28.63 -9.99
CA SER A 526 22.04 29.99 -10.29
C SER A 526 21.83 30.93 -9.11
N TYR A 527 22.55 32.00 -9.03
CA TYR A 527 22.33 33.11 -8.11
C TYR A 527 22.23 34.46 -8.83
N TRP A 528 21.41 35.32 -8.25
CA TRP A 528 21.19 36.66 -8.75
C TRP A 528 22.10 37.68 -8.09
N LEU A 529 22.91 38.39 -8.86
CA LEU A 529 23.58 39.58 -8.41
C LEU A 529 22.79 40.81 -8.87
N PRO A 530 22.19 41.57 -7.94
CA PRO A 530 21.51 42.82 -8.27
C PRO A 530 22.55 43.86 -8.76
N ALA A 531 22.09 44.90 -9.45
CA ALA A 531 22.92 46.00 -9.83
C ALA A 531 23.58 46.65 -8.60
N PHE A 532 24.89 46.92 -8.64
CA PHE A 532 25.60 47.56 -7.55
C PHE A 532 26.65 48.57 -8.04
N GLN A 533 26.91 49.57 -7.21
CA GLN A 533 27.85 50.64 -7.54
C GLN A 533 29.29 50.26 -7.15
N VAL A 534 30.15 50.02 -8.12
CA VAL A 534 31.58 49.70 -7.91
C VAL A 534 32.42 50.96 -7.58
N ALA A 535 32.05 52.10 -8.20
CA ALA A 535 32.66 53.39 -7.96
C ALA A 535 31.66 54.52 -8.31
N PRO A 536 31.87 55.74 -7.86
CA PRO A 536 30.97 56.85 -8.21
C PRO A 536 30.70 56.95 -9.72
N GLY A 537 29.46 56.67 -10.12
CA GLY A 537 29.04 56.66 -11.51
C GLY A 537 29.38 55.41 -12.34
N VAL A 538 29.94 54.37 -11.70
CA VAL A 538 30.20 53.06 -12.35
C VAL A 538 29.34 52.02 -11.66
N VAL A 539 28.35 51.50 -12.39
CA VAL A 539 27.41 50.48 -11.89
C VAL A 539 27.64 49.19 -12.65
N ASN A 540 27.85 48.08 -11.92
CA ASN A 540 27.74 46.76 -12.50
C ASN A 540 26.26 46.48 -12.72
N PRO A 541 25.84 45.96 -13.88
CA PRO A 541 24.47 45.62 -14.14
C PRO A 541 24.08 44.39 -13.31
N GLN A 542 22.79 44.26 -13.03
CA GLN A 542 22.21 43.05 -12.51
C GLN A 542 22.41 41.85 -13.44
N GLN A 543 22.63 40.68 -12.90
CA GLN A 543 22.90 39.47 -13.68
C GLN A 543 22.62 38.18 -12.93
N TRP A 544 22.23 37.14 -13.66
CA TRP A 544 22.29 35.80 -13.21
C TRP A 544 23.69 35.21 -13.38
N ILE A 545 24.13 34.44 -12.39
CA ILE A 545 25.39 33.69 -12.42
C ILE A 545 25.10 32.24 -12.07
N ALA A 546 25.51 31.31 -12.95
CA ALA A 546 25.49 29.90 -12.66
C ALA A 546 26.55 29.55 -11.61
N TYR A 547 26.24 28.61 -10.70
CA TYR A 547 27.21 28.14 -9.70
C TYR A 547 26.98 26.67 -9.37
N PRO A 548 28.06 25.90 -9.03
CA PRO A 548 27.89 24.57 -8.49
C PRO A 548 27.43 24.70 -7.03
N PRO A 549 26.32 24.07 -6.61
CA PRO A 549 25.97 23.98 -5.20
C PRO A 549 27.08 23.30 -4.40
N ALA A 550 27.18 23.58 -3.10
CA ALA A 550 28.22 23.00 -2.25
C ALA A 550 28.19 21.46 -2.23
N GLN A 551 27.02 20.88 -2.33
CA GLN A 551 26.80 19.44 -2.39
C GLN A 551 27.33 18.81 -3.69
N ASN A 552 27.48 19.60 -4.77
CA ASN A 552 27.94 19.19 -6.09
C ASN A 552 29.29 19.78 -6.48
N ALA A 553 30.19 19.95 -5.53
CA ALA A 553 31.49 20.58 -5.77
C ALA A 553 32.36 19.86 -6.83
N PHE A 554 32.08 18.62 -7.14
CA PHE A 554 32.83 17.79 -8.09
C PHE A 554 32.27 17.82 -9.50
N VAL A 555 31.08 18.40 -9.72
CA VAL A 555 30.40 18.45 -11.01
C VAL A 555 30.12 19.91 -11.37
N GLY A 556 29.86 20.18 -12.62
CA GLY A 556 29.64 21.58 -13.11
C GLY A 556 28.31 22.16 -12.69
N TRP A 557 27.86 23.21 -13.35
CA TRP A 557 26.72 24.01 -12.96
C TRP A 557 25.37 23.50 -13.50
N VAL A 558 25.39 22.81 -14.67
CA VAL A 558 24.26 22.04 -15.19
C VAL A 558 24.63 20.58 -15.15
N GLN A 559 23.74 19.77 -14.63
CA GLN A 559 23.90 18.32 -14.54
C GLN A 559 22.78 17.61 -15.24
N HIS A 560 23.12 16.53 -15.93
CA HIS A 560 22.21 15.54 -16.48
C HIS A 560 22.53 14.21 -15.82
N ILE A 561 21.60 13.68 -15.03
CA ILE A 561 21.74 12.44 -14.31
C ILE A 561 20.84 11.39 -14.95
N ASN A 562 21.47 10.33 -15.44
CA ASN A 562 20.79 9.16 -15.97
C ASN A 562 20.95 8.02 -14.96
N TYR A 563 19.88 7.37 -14.56
CA TYR A 563 20.01 6.10 -13.85
C TYR A 563 19.00 5.06 -14.30
N GLU A 564 19.38 3.82 -14.15
CA GLU A 564 18.53 2.64 -14.33
C GLU A 564 18.66 1.76 -13.10
N ASN A 565 17.52 1.43 -12.48
CA ASN A 565 17.45 0.47 -11.39
C ASN A 565 16.52 -0.67 -11.80
N GLU A 566 17.04 -1.90 -11.81
CA GLU A 566 16.30 -3.10 -12.17
C GLU A 566 16.42 -4.14 -11.05
N GLU A 567 15.29 -4.61 -10.54
CA GLU A 567 15.25 -5.71 -9.57
C GLU A 567 14.40 -6.86 -10.10
N GLU A 568 14.95 -8.06 -10.10
CA GLU A 568 14.28 -9.32 -10.43
C GLU A 568 14.13 -10.20 -9.19
N SER A 569 13.00 -10.88 -9.04
CA SER A 569 12.71 -11.84 -7.98
C SER A 569 12.16 -13.14 -8.56
N LYS A 570 12.69 -14.27 -8.08
CA LYS A 570 12.25 -15.62 -8.43
C LYS A 570 11.84 -16.32 -7.15
N GLN A 571 10.55 -16.51 -6.94
CA GLN A 571 10.01 -17.08 -5.72
C GLN A 571 9.38 -18.43 -5.94
N GLY A 572 9.48 -19.28 -4.90
CA GLY A 572 8.79 -20.54 -4.81
C GLY A 572 8.36 -20.84 -3.37
N SER A 573 7.14 -21.29 -3.18
CA SER A 573 6.64 -21.82 -1.92
C SER A 573 5.93 -23.15 -2.11
N PHE A 574 6.04 -24.00 -1.10
CA PHE A 574 5.38 -25.30 -1.08
C PHE A 574 4.94 -25.60 0.36
N ASN A 575 3.65 -25.88 0.57
CA ASN A 575 3.08 -26.12 1.88
C ASN A 575 2.25 -27.40 1.88
N VAL A 576 2.23 -28.05 3.02
CA VAL A 576 1.42 -29.24 3.30
C VAL A 576 0.66 -28.99 4.59
N LYS A 577 -0.66 -29.05 4.54
CA LYS A 577 -1.57 -28.96 5.69
C LYS A 577 -2.18 -30.33 5.95
N LEU A 578 -2.10 -30.78 7.20
CA LEU A 578 -2.67 -32.03 7.71
C LEU A 578 -3.74 -31.64 8.74
N PRO A 579 -4.99 -31.46 8.32
CA PRO A 579 -6.07 -31.11 9.24
C PRO A 579 -6.48 -32.34 10.06
N PHE A 580 -7.00 -32.11 11.26
CA PHE A 580 -7.52 -33.14 12.15
C PHE A 580 -8.67 -32.60 13.01
N MET A 581 -9.60 -33.48 13.39
CA MET A 581 -10.67 -33.13 14.30
C MET A 581 -10.28 -33.50 15.73
N GLN A 582 -10.65 -32.65 16.67
CA GLN A 582 -10.54 -32.89 18.12
C GLN A 582 -11.80 -32.37 18.80
N TRP A 583 -12.19 -32.98 19.93
CA TRP A 583 -13.39 -32.60 20.67
C TRP A 583 -14.71 -32.72 19.85
N ASP A 584 -14.79 -33.71 18.94
CA ASP A 584 -15.90 -34.09 18.07
C ASP A 584 -16.24 -33.03 16.96
N ASP A 585 -15.94 -31.75 17.14
CA ASP A 585 -16.33 -30.65 16.22
C ASP A 585 -15.32 -29.52 16.10
N ARG A 586 -14.11 -29.68 16.62
CA ARG A 586 -13.04 -28.65 16.53
C ARG A 586 -11.92 -29.10 15.59
N GLU A 587 -11.78 -28.39 14.51
CA GLU A 587 -10.66 -28.62 13.60
C GLU A 587 -9.37 -27.98 14.13
N GLY A 588 -8.29 -28.73 14.06
CA GLY A 588 -6.91 -28.28 14.20
C GLY A 588 -6.12 -28.74 13.00
N TYR A 589 -4.89 -28.24 12.85
CA TYR A 589 -4.04 -28.68 11.76
C TYR A 589 -2.56 -28.65 12.14
N ILE A 590 -1.77 -29.47 11.45
CA ILE A 590 -0.33 -29.34 11.37
C ILE A 590 0.00 -28.83 9.97
N LYS A 591 0.79 -27.76 9.87
CA LYS A 591 1.26 -27.19 8.61
C LYS A 591 2.77 -27.15 8.57
N THR A 592 3.35 -27.55 7.44
CA THR A 592 4.78 -27.46 7.19
C THR A 592 5.01 -27.01 5.77
N GLY A 593 6.12 -26.31 5.54
CA GLY A 593 6.41 -25.83 4.21
C GLY A 593 7.82 -25.31 4.05
N SER A 594 8.12 -24.91 2.82
CA SER A 594 9.39 -24.34 2.41
C SER A 594 9.17 -23.10 1.54
N PHE A 595 10.12 -22.19 1.59
CA PHE A 595 10.12 -20.94 0.84
C PHE A 595 11.50 -20.63 0.29
N LEU A 596 11.54 -20.10 -0.93
CA LEU A 596 12.74 -19.62 -1.61
C LEU A 596 12.43 -18.30 -2.30
N ASP A 597 13.29 -17.30 -2.15
CA ASP A 597 13.26 -16.04 -2.89
C ASP A 597 14.68 -15.66 -3.31
N LEU A 598 14.92 -15.58 -4.61
CA LEU A 598 16.18 -15.21 -5.22
C LEU A 598 16.02 -13.86 -5.89
N VAL A 599 16.68 -12.85 -5.35
CA VAL A 599 16.60 -11.46 -5.79
C VAL A 599 17.93 -11.01 -6.35
N SER A 600 17.90 -10.33 -7.49
CA SER A 600 19.03 -9.63 -8.07
C SER A 600 18.65 -8.20 -8.40
N ARG A 601 19.51 -7.23 -8.06
CA ARG A 601 19.33 -5.80 -8.38
C ARG A 601 20.55 -5.33 -9.14
N ASN A 602 20.29 -4.52 -10.19
CA ASN A 602 21.30 -3.82 -10.95
C ASN A 602 20.96 -2.33 -10.91
N TYR A 603 21.86 -1.52 -10.36
CA TYR A 603 21.79 -0.08 -10.37
C TYR A 603 22.92 0.49 -11.19
N ARG A 604 22.62 1.35 -12.14
CA ARG A 604 23.58 2.04 -13.01
C ARG A 604 23.27 3.53 -13.05
N GLN A 605 24.29 4.35 -12.83
CA GLN A 605 24.20 5.80 -12.90
C GLN A 605 25.32 6.34 -13.80
N ASP A 606 24.97 7.34 -14.60
CA ASP A 606 25.91 8.15 -15.39
C ASP A 606 25.52 9.61 -15.27
N THR A 607 26.44 10.45 -14.83
CA THR A 607 26.23 11.88 -14.68
C THR A 607 27.05 12.63 -15.73
N PHE A 608 26.45 13.61 -16.38
CA PHE A 608 27.10 14.50 -17.33
C PHE A 608 26.96 15.94 -16.85
N SER A 609 28.00 16.75 -17.04
CA SER A 609 28.00 18.13 -16.61
C SER A 609 28.83 19.03 -17.53
N ASN A 610 28.51 20.31 -17.57
CA ASN A 610 29.38 21.29 -18.20
C ASN A 610 30.56 21.56 -17.27
N GLY A 611 31.77 21.30 -17.72
CA GLY A 611 33.00 21.67 -17.00
C GLY A 611 33.04 23.20 -16.78
N GLY A 612 33.59 23.59 -15.63
CA GLY A 612 33.58 24.96 -15.13
C GLY A 612 34.01 26.06 -16.12
N ASP A 613 33.06 26.68 -16.78
CA ASP A 613 33.32 27.96 -17.51
C ASP A 613 33.05 29.13 -16.55
N PRO A 614 34.10 29.86 -16.14
CA PRO A 614 33.95 30.97 -15.20
C PRO A 614 33.17 32.17 -15.77
N ASN A 615 32.78 32.14 -17.05
CA ASN A 615 32.10 33.24 -17.70
C ASN A 615 30.60 33.08 -17.87
N THR A 616 30.01 32.11 -17.20
CA THR A 616 28.57 31.82 -17.30
C THR A 616 27.76 32.86 -16.52
N SER A 617 27.56 34.01 -17.09
CA SER A 617 26.73 35.09 -16.55
C SER A 617 26.05 35.86 -17.67
N TYR A 618 24.84 36.36 -17.39
CA TYR A 618 24.20 37.27 -18.32
C TYR A 618 23.35 38.35 -17.65
N SER A 619 23.18 39.48 -18.31
CA SER A 619 22.36 40.58 -17.80
C SER A 619 20.90 40.41 -18.27
N SER A 620 19.97 40.22 -17.33
CA SER A 620 18.56 40.02 -17.64
C SER A 620 17.63 40.50 -16.52
N ALA A 621 16.32 40.34 -16.72
CA ALA A 621 15.35 40.50 -15.66
C ALA A 621 15.35 39.28 -14.70
N PHE A 622 15.00 39.48 -13.42
CA PHE A 622 15.02 38.41 -12.39
C PHE A 622 14.21 37.19 -12.78
N ASN A 623 13.05 37.36 -13.41
CA ASN A 623 12.12 36.29 -13.77
C ASN A 623 12.40 35.70 -15.17
N GLU A 624 13.45 36.10 -15.85
CA GLU A 624 13.75 35.56 -17.17
C GLU A 624 14.39 34.18 -17.08
N PRO A 625 13.86 33.16 -17.79
CA PRO A 625 14.37 31.81 -17.73
C PRO A 625 15.75 31.68 -18.41
N TRP A 626 16.63 30.87 -17.81
CA TRP A 626 17.96 30.56 -18.35
C TRP A 626 17.92 29.86 -19.69
N SER A 627 16.95 28.97 -19.93
CA SER A 627 16.80 28.25 -21.19
C SER A 627 16.74 29.13 -22.42
N ALA A 628 16.41 30.43 -22.29
CA ALA A 628 16.37 31.39 -23.35
C ALA A 628 17.78 31.94 -23.74
N VAL A 629 18.77 31.78 -22.85
CA VAL A 629 20.06 32.50 -22.95
C VAL A 629 21.29 31.66 -22.61
N PHE A 630 21.11 30.45 -22.07
CA PHE A 630 22.22 29.54 -21.80
C PHE A 630 22.67 28.88 -23.11
N PRO A 631 23.79 29.33 -23.70
CA PRO A 631 24.15 28.86 -25.03
C PRO A 631 24.75 27.46 -24.94
N SER A 632 24.00 26.46 -25.35
CA SER A 632 24.41 25.06 -25.41
C SER A 632 25.72 24.82 -26.18
N GLN A 633 26.07 25.71 -27.15
CA GLN A 633 27.21 25.54 -28.03
C GLN A 633 28.54 25.97 -27.43
N ASP A 634 28.54 26.78 -26.38
CA ASP A 634 29.73 27.36 -25.79
C ASP A 634 30.20 26.66 -24.51
N HIS A 635 29.46 25.66 -24.04
CA HIS A 635 29.73 24.93 -22.79
C HIS A 635 29.93 23.45 -23.07
N PRO A 636 31.18 22.93 -23.12
CA PRO A 636 31.43 21.52 -23.34
C PRO A 636 30.87 20.68 -22.17
N ILE A 637 30.27 19.55 -22.49
CA ILE A 637 29.83 18.57 -21.53
C ILE A 637 30.89 17.51 -21.36
N TYR A 638 31.06 17.07 -20.14
CA TYR A 638 31.93 15.98 -19.75
C TYR A 638 31.13 14.95 -18.99
N GLN A 639 31.39 13.67 -19.22
CA GLN A 639 30.92 12.60 -18.33
C GLN A 639 31.66 12.73 -17.00
N SER A 640 30.97 12.54 -15.91
CA SER A 640 31.56 12.39 -14.58
C SER A 640 32.44 11.13 -14.54
N GLU A 641 33.52 11.17 -13.83
CA GLU A 641 34.36 10.03 -13.47
C GLU A 641 34.19 9.66 -11.97
N THR A 642 33.08 10.14 -11.36
CA THR A 642 32.84 9.99 -9.90
C THR A 642 31.55 9.23 -9.58
N ASP A 643 30.86 8.69 -10.58
CA ASP A 643 29.63 7.94 -10.37
C ASP A 643 29.91 6.57 -9.73
N ILE A 644 28.96 6.08 -8.97
CA ILE A 644 29.02 4.78 -8.32
C ILE A 644 27.78 3.97 -8.71
N SER A 645 28.01 2.91 -9.47
CA SER A 645 27.01 1.90 -9.81
C SER A 645 27.18 0.66 -8.90
N TYR A 646 26.20 -0.22 -8.84
CA TYR A 646 26.34 -1.46 -8.09
C TYR A 646 25.45 -2.61 -8.60
N ASP A 647 25.86 -3.82 -8.27
CA ASP A 647 25.04 -5.03 -8.36
C ASP A 647 24.74 -5.53 -6.94
N GLY A 648 23.51 -5.94 -6.69
CA GLY A 648 23.08 -6.51 -5.42
C GLY A 648 22.41 -7.87 -5.58
N THR A 649 22.64 -8.79 -4.65
CA THR A 649 21.91 -10.06 -4.58
C THR A 649 21.37 -10.30 -3.19
N GLN A 650 20.18 -10.92 -3.11
CA GLN A 650 19.58 -11.36 -1.86
C GLN A 650 18.92 -12.71 -2.08
N ASP A 651 19.42 -13.73 -1.39
CA ASP A 651 18.85 -15.06 -1.39
C ASP A 651 18.22 -15.34 -0.03
N ILE A 652 16.95 -15.71 -0.02
CA ILE A 652 16.21 -16.11 1.18
C ILE A 652 15.74 -17.54 1.01
N TRP A 653 16.04 -18.40 1.98
CA TRP A 653 15.50 -19.77 2.04
C TRP A 653 14.93 -20.04 3.42
N ALA A 654 13.79 -20.70 3.46
CA ALA A 654 13.17 -21.03 4.74
C ALA A 654 12.45 -22.37 4.72
N ALA A 655 12.34 -22.94 5.92
CA ALA A 655 11.48 -24.08 6.20
C ALA A 655 10.78 -23.86 7.54
N TYR A 656 9.54 -24.30 7.66
CA TYR A 656 8.77 -24.11 8.87
C TYR A 656 7.90 -25.32 9.20
N ALA A 657 7.50 -25.40 10.47
CA ALA A 657 6.46 -26.27 10.94
C ALA A 657 5.64 -25.55 12.01
N MET A 658 4.33 -25.68 11.95
CA MET A 658 3.40 -25.11 12.93
C MET A 658 2.22 -26.05 13.19
N ILE A 659 1.58 -25.83 14.32
CA ILE A 659 0.36 -26.53 14.73
C ILE A 659 -0.64 -25.52 15.27
N ASP A 660 -1.89 -25.64 14.86
CA ASP A 660 -3.05 -25.07 15.50
C ASP A 660 -3.76 -26.19 16.23
N LEU A 661 -3.72 -26.13 17.57
CA LEU A 661 -4.18 -27.21 18.44
C LEU A 661 -5.37 -26.75 19.28
N PRO A 662 -6.59 -27.23 19.00
CA PRO A 662 -7.71 -27.06 19.90
C PRO A 662 -7.45 -27.81 21.21
N VAL A 663 -7.16 -27.08 22.31
CA VAL A 663 -6.93 -27.66 23.64
C VAL A 663 -8.25 -27.93 24.35
N SER A 664 -9.28 -27.13 24.04
CA SER A 664 -10.65 -27.32 24.45
C SER A 664 -11.60 -26.75 23.41
N GLU A 665 -12.90 -26.91 23.56
CA GLU A 665 -13.94 -26.36 22.71
C GLU A 665 -13.84 -24.84 22.53
N THR A 666 -13.23 -24.12 23.47
CA THR A 666 -13.13 -22.64 23.47
C THR A 666 -11.70 -22.12 23.44
N PHE A 667 -10.68 -22.97 23.47
CA PHE A 667 -9.30 -22.56 23.61
C PHE A 667 -8.37 -23.28 22.65
N ASN A 668 -7.76 -22.53 21.73
CA ASN A 668 -6.77 -23.00 20.77
C ASN A 668 -5.37 -22.46 21.13
N VAL A 669 -4.36 -23.29 20.92
CA VAL A 669 -2.94 -22.90 21.00
C VAL A 669 -2.32 -23.05 19.63
N ILE A 670 -1.72 -21.96 19.15
CA ILE A 670 -1.01 -21.91 17.87
C ILE A 670 0.47 -21.78 18.18
N THR A 671 1.29 -22.69 17.67
CA THR A 671 2.75 -22.59 17.88
C THR A 671 3.51 -23.17 16.70
N GLY A 672 4.72 -22.71 16.51
CA GLY A 672 5.60 -23.22 15.48
C GLY A 672 6.95 -22.55 15.45
N LEU A 673 7.75 -23.01 14.53
CA LEU A 673 9.12 -22.55 14.32
C LEU A 673 9.38 -22.40 12.83
N ARG A 674 9.93 -21.26 12.45
CA ARG A 674 10.52 -21.03 11.13
C ARG A 674 12.03 -20.92 11.25
N TYR A 675 12.74 -21.66 10.40
CA TYR A 675 14.15 -21.45 10.13
C TYR A 675 14.28 -20.65 8.85
N GLU A 676 14.98 -19.51 8.90
CA GLU A 676 15.18 -18.64 7.74
C GLU A 676 16.66 -18.29 7.61
N GLY A 677 17.22 -18.56 6.44
CA GLY A 677 18.55 -18.14 6.03
C GLY A 677 18.44 -16.99 5.04
N THR A 678 19.33 -16.02 5.18
CA THR A 678 19.48 -14.87 4.28
C THR A 678 20.93 -14.71 3.91
N HIS A 679 21.21 -14.62 2.62
CA HIS A 679 22.50 -14.17 2.10
C HIS A 679 22.27 -12.87 1.33
N MET A 680 23.01 -11.81 1.68
CA MET A 680 23.00 -10.54 0.96
C MET A 680 24.40 -10.17 0.56
N SER A 681 24.56 -9.70 -0.67
CA SER A 681 25.83 -9.15 -1.13
C SER A 681 25.62 -7.96 -2.06
N THR A 682 26.53 -7.01 -2.02
CA THR A 682 26.65 -5.91 -2.96
C THR A 682 28.03 -5.94 -3.61
N THR A 683 28.10 -5.56 -4.86
CA THR A 683 29.35 -5.33 -5.58
C THR A 683 29.30 -3.93 -6.15
N VAL A 684 30.11 -3.06 -5.60
CA VAL A 684 30.21 -1.67 -6.01
C VAL A 684 31.07 -1.54 -7.25
N LEU A 685 30.60 -0.76 -8.21
CA LEU A 685 31.22 -0.53 -9.52
C LEU A 685 31.50 0.99 -9.64
N PRO A 686 32.61 1.49 -9.02
CA PRO A 686 32.91 2.91 -9.02
C PRO A 686 33.59 3.34 -10.30
N ASP A 687 33.39 4.59 -10.70
CA ASP A 687 34.23 5.27 -11.68
C ASP A 687 35.66 5.49 -11.17
N VAL A 688 36.55 5.93 -12.07
CA VAL A 688 38.00 6.00 -11.81
C VAL A 688 38.35 6.97 -10.66
N ASP A 689 37.66 8.10 -10.58
CA ASP A 689 37.89 9.14 -9.58
C ASP A 689 36.81 9.17 -8.50
N ALA A 690 35.95 8.13 -8.44
CA ALA A 690 34.91 8.03 -7.43
C ALA A 690 35.49 7.95 -6.02
N LEU A 691 34.82 8.60 -5.10
CA LEU A 691 35.16 8.59 -3.68
C LEU A 691 33.96 8.08 -2.88
N TRP A 692 34.21 7.38 -1.79
CA TRP A 692 33.19 6.95 -0.87
C TRP A 692 33.48 7.47 0.55
N ILE A 693 32.45 7.56 1.36
CA ILE A 693 32.58 7.95 2.76
C ILE A 693 32.62 6.69 3.62
N ASP A 694 33.76 6.51 4.27
CA ASP A 694 33.92 5.52 5.33
C ASP A 694 33.07 5.95 6.53
N THR A 695 31.98 5.23 6.79
CA THR A 695 30.98 5.58 7.82
C THR A 695 31.55 5.50 9.25
N ASP A 696 32.60 4.69 9.49
CA ASP A 696 33.25 4.58 10.79
C ASP A 696 34.14 5.79 11.08
N THR A 697 34.89 6.24 10.08
CA THR A 697 35.84 7.35 10.23
C THR A 697 35.29 8.69 9.76
N GLN A 698 34.14 8.70 9.06
CA GLN A 698 33.52 9.88 8.42
C GLN A 698 34.46 10.63 7.45
N GLN A 699 35.41 9.90 6.85
CA GLN A 699 36.38 10.44 5.90
C GLN A 699 36.10 9.97 4.48
N LEU A 700 36.34 10.87 3.53
CA LEU A 700 36.38 10.53 2.12
C LEU A 700 37.59 9.66 1.81
N ARG A 701 37.37 8.55 1.09
CA ARG A 701 38.38 7.59 0.63
C ARG A 701 38.17 7.24 -0.83
N ASP A 702 39.26 6.91 -1.51
CA ASP A 702 39.19 6.29 -2.83
C ASP A 702 38.90 4.77 -2.71
N PHE A 703 38.49 4.17 -3.82
CA PHE A 703 38.23 2.71 -3.90
C PHE A 703 39.53 1.92 -4.10
N SER A 704 40.57 2.27 -3.36
CA SER A 704 41.87 1.58 -3.36
C SER A 704 42.17 0.94 -2.01
N GLY A 705 42.72 -0.26 -2.01
CA GLY A 705 43.13 -0.92 -0.78
C GLY A 705 42.30 -2.13 -0.42
N VAL A 706 41.93 -2.25 0.88
CA VAL A 706 41.03 -3.33 1.34
C VAL A 706 39.62 -3.00 0.92
N ASN A 707 38.90 -3.98 0.39
CA ASN A 707 37.51 -3.82 0.01
C ASN A 707 36.63 -3.80 1.27
N ASP A 708 36.36 -2.60 1.78
CA ASP A 708 35.45 -2.35 2.91
C ASP A 708 34.13 -1.67 2.44
N TRP A 709 33.97 -1.47 1.15
CA TRP A 709 32.81 -0.82 0.53
C TRP A 709 31.75 -1.78 -0.01
N ASP A 710 32.07 -3.08 -0.18
CA ASP A 710 31.10 -4.11 -0.51
C ASP A 710 30.53 -4.75 0.75
N ALA A 711 29.24 -5.00 0.77
CA ALA A 711 28.62 -5.83 1.81
C ALA A 711 28.51 -7.27 1.35
N ASP A 712 28.89 -8.23 2.20
CA ASP A 712 28.69 -9.66 1.98
C ASP A 712 28.48 -10.37 3.32
N PHE A 713 27.25 -10.80 3.59
CA PHE A 713 26.94 -11.50 4.83
C PHE A 713 25.89 -12.59 4.67
N THR A 714 25.99 -13.62 5.51
CA THR A 714 25.00 -14.68 5.63
C THR A 714 24.51 -14.79 7.06
N THR A 715 23.21 -14.69 7.25
CA THR A 715 22.57 -14.78 8.56
C THR A 715 21.54 -15.89 8.57
N ASN A 716 21.54 -16.70 9.63
CA ASN A 716 20.58 -17.77 9.85
C ASN A 716 19.85 -17.53 11.16
N ARG A 717 18.54 -17.54 11.14
CA ARG A 717 17.70 -17.27 12.32
C ARG A 717 16.62 -18.34 12.52
N TYR A 718 16.34 -18.62 13.79
CA TYR A 718 15.17 -19.39 14.21
C TYR A 718 14.12 -18.40 14.72
N LEU A 719 12.94 -18.45 14.15
CA LEU A 719 11.84 -17.55 14.43
C LEU A 719 10.69 -18.34 15.09
N PRO A 720 10.72 -18.52 16.41
CA PRO A 720 9.64 -19.17 17.15
C PRO A 720 8.42 -18.27 17.24
N MET A 721 7.25 -18.90 17.26
CA MET A 721 5.96 -18.26 17.55
C MET A 721 5.14 -19.13 18.49
N VAL A 722 4.47 -18.52 19.45
CA VAL A 722 3.44 -19.11 20.27
C VAL A 722 2.30 -18.12 20.49
N GLY A 723 1.09 -18.56 20.30
CA GLY A 723 -0.12 -17.78 20.52
C GLY A 723 -1.27 -18.62 21.03
N CYS A 724 -2.33 -17.97 21.45
CA CYS A 724 -3.58 -18.62 21.83
C CYS A 724 -4.77 -17.75 21.40
N ASN A 725 -5.85 -18.43 21.06
CA ASN A 725 -7.17 -17.87 20.83
C ASN A 725 -8.13 -18.46 21.86
N TRP A 726 -8.79 -17.61 22.65
CA TRP A 726 -9.71 -17.99 23.69
C TRP A 726 -11.08 -17.35 23.45
N ILE A 727 -12.05 -18.17 23.11
CA ILE A 727 -13.45 -17.77 22.99
C ILE A 727 -14.01 -17.68 24.44
N LEU A 728 -14.18 -16.47 24.94
CA LEU A 728 -14.68 -16.18 26.27
C LEU A 728 -16.20 -16.36 26.35
N GLU A 729 -16.90 -15.86 25.33
CA GLU A 729 -18.33 -15.96 25.07
C GLU A 729 -18.53 -15.93 23.54
N GLU A 730 -19.73 -16.30 23.08
CA GLU A 730 -20.08 -16.18 21.67
C GLU A 730 -19.88 -14.73 21.19
N GLY A 731 -19.06 -14.55 20.15
CA GLY A 731 -18.68 -13.23 19.63
C GLY A 731 -17.65 -12.48 20.48
N LEU A 732 -17.09 -13.04 21.57
CA LEU A 732 -16.05 -12.42 22.38
C LEU A 732 -14.79 -13.28 22.41
N ILE A 733 -13.74 -12.87 21.71
CA ILE A 733 -12.51 -13.64 21.53
C ILE A 733 -11.31 -12.85 22.07
N PHE A 734 -10.55 -13.48 22.95
CA PHE A 734 -9.26 -12.99 23.43
C PHE A 734 -8.12 -13.70 22.70
N ARG A 735 -7.11 -12.95 22.27
CA ARG A 735 -5.91 -13.46 21.60
C ARG A 735 -4.67 -12.93 22.28
N ALA A 736 -3.66 -13.81 22.41
CA ALA A 736 -2.33 -13.43 22.85
C ALA A 736 -1.30 -14.10 21.94
N ALA A 737 -0.25 -13.39 21.58
CA ALA A 737 0.82 -13.93 20.74
C ALA A 737 2.19 -13.40 21.16
N PHE A 738 3.19 -14.27 21.06
CA PHE A 738 4.61 -13.94 21.09
C PHE A 738 5.26 -14.47 19.82
N ALA A 739 6.10 -13.65 19.17
CA ALA A 739 6.84 -14.09 17.99
C ALA A 739 8.18 -13.37 17.87
N GLN A 740 9.18 -14.08 17.32
CA GLN A 740 10.43 -13.47 16.89
C GLN A 740 10.41 -13.26 15.39
N THR A 741 10.91 -12.10 14.95
CA THR A 741 10.98 -11.69 13.56
C THR A 741 12.32 -11.00 13.31
N LEU A 742 12.56 -10.60 12.06
CA LEU A 742 13.79 -9.93 11.66
C LEU A 742 13.49 -8.75 10.72
N ALA A 743 14.46 -7.87 10.53
CA ALA A 743 14.41 -6.86 9.48
C ALA A 743 15.77 -6.79 8.78
N ARG A 744 15.71 -6.56 7.46
CA ARG A 744 16.89 -6.51 6.59
C ARG A 744 17.17 -5.08 6.17
N PRO A 745 18.45 -4.68 6.03
CA PRO A 745 18.77 -3.46 5.29
C PRO A 745 18.32 -3.61 3.83
N ASN A 746 18.08 -2.49 3.15
CA ASN A 746 17.92 -2.50 1.70
C ASN A 746 19.29 -2.32 1.00
N PHE A 747 19.35 -2.54 -0.32
CA PHE A 747 20.59 -2.40 -1.06
C PHE A 747 21.15 -0.97 -1.03
N TYR A 748 20.25 0.03 -1.11
CA TYR A 748 20.60 1.43 -1.02
C TYR A 748 21.29 1.81 0.29
N GLU A 749 20.86 1.20 1.39
CA GLU A 749 21.47 1.44 2.71
C GLU A 749 22.85 0.78 2.87
N LEU A 750 23.15 -0.23 2.07
CA LEU A 750 24.43 -0.98 2.10
C LEU A 750 25.49 -0.39 1.17
N VAL A 751 25.14 0.42 0.20
CA VAL A 751 26.06 0.90 -0.83
C VAL A 751 26.42 2.35 -0.60
N PRO A 752 27.71 2.72 -0.54
CA PRO A 752 28.16 4.09 -0.28
C PRO A 752 28.00 5.02 -1.52
N VAL A 753 26.86 4.95 -2.21
CA VAL A 753 26.51 5.84 -3.31
C VAL A 753 25.99 7.15 -2.75
N LEU A 754 26.42 8.27 -3.30
CA LEU A 754 25.91 9.59 -2.99
C LEU A 754 24.66 9.84 -3.85
N GLN A 755 23.50 9.98 -3.22
CA GLN A 755 22.22 10.21 -3.90
C GLN A 755 21.47 11.38 -3.27
N TYR A 756 20.75 12.10 -4.14
CA TYR A 756 19.79 13.14 -3.76
C TYR A 756 18.69 13.21 -4.81
N ASP A 757 17.46 13.43 -4.36
CA ASP A 757 16.28 13.42 -5.25
C ASP A 757 16.22 14.68 -6.13
N TYR A 758 16.75 15.80 -5.65
CA TYR A 758 16.80 17.06 -6.38
C TYR A 758 17.93 17.93 -5.85
N ILE A 759 18.39 18.87 -6.67
CA ILE A 759 19.46 19.82 -6.27
C ILE A 759 19.05 20.63 -5.04
N GLY A 760 19.88 20.65 -4.02
CA GLY A 760 19.57 21.28 -2.71
C GLY A 760 18.73 20.40 -1.79
N GLY A 761 18.37 19.18 -2.20
CA GLY A 761 17.74 18.18 -1.37
C GLY A 761 18.72 17.49 -0.39
N PRO A 762 18.19 16.69 0.54
CA PRO A 762 19.04 15.93 1.47
C PRO A 762 19.87 14.89 0.72
N ILE A 763 21.13 14.76 1.09
CA ILE A 763 22.06 13.76 0.55
C ILE A 763 21.95 12.51 1.41
N PHE A 764 21.89 11.34 0.79
CA PHE A 764 21.98 10.06 1.47
C PHE A 764 23.23 9.30 1.05
N ILE A 765 23.89 8.62 2.00
CA ILE A 765 25.04 7.76 1.75
C ILE A 765 24.88 6.48 2.57
N GLY A 766 24.91 5.34 1.90
CA GLY A 766 24.75 4.03 2.54
C GLY A 766 25.96 3.61 3.37
N ASN A 767 25.78 2.54 4.14
CA ASN A 767 26.75 1.97 5.08
C ASN A 767 26.87 0.46 4.86
N PRO A 768 27.97 -0.03 4.28
CA PRO A 768 28.18 -1.46 4.02
C PRO A 768 28.30 -2.31 5.30
N ALA A 769 28.55 -1.71 6.45
CA ALA A 769 28.69 -2.38 7.74
C ALA A 769 27.35 -2.66 8.47
N LEU A 770 26.20 -2.41 7.84
CA LEU A 770 24.90 -2.65 8.47
C LEU A 770 24.64 -4.12 8.75
N GLU A 771 24.09 -4.39 9.92
CA GLU A 771 23.62 -5.70 10.34
C GLU A 771 22.08 -5.79 10.32
N MET A 772 21.57 -7.03 10.23
CA MET A 772 20.12 -7.30 10.29
C MET A 772 19.58 -7.09 11.71
N SER A 773 18.47 -6.39 11.84
CA SER A 773 17.76 -6.24 13.12
C SER A 773 17.00 -7.51 13.51
N ALA A 774 16.88 -7.78 14.81
CA ALA A 774 16.05 -8.84 15.38
C ALA A 774 14.98 -8.26 16.29
N LEU A 775 13.75 -8.78 16.19
CA LEU A 775 12.63 -8.27 16.96
C LEU A 775 11.94 -9.36 17.80
N ASN A 776 11.52 -8.98 19.02
CA ASN A 776 10.56 -9.76 19.81
C ASN A 776 9.24 -8.98 19.84
N ASN A 777 8.16 -9.65 19.45
CA ASN A 777 6.83 -9.08 19.39
C ASN A 777 5.93 -9.74 20.43
N TYR A 778 5.20 -8.92 21.18
CA TYR A 778 4.21 -9.34 22.18
C TYR A 778 2.90 -8.64 21.87
N ASP A 779 1.84 -9.42 21.63
CA ASP A 779 0.54 -8.93 21.20
C ASP A 779 -0.56 -9.48 22.09
N LEU A 780 -1.51 -8.61 22.46
CA LEU A 780 -2.76 -8.94 23.11
C LEU A 780 -3.90 -8.29 22.35
N ARG A 781 -5.00 -9.02 22.11
CA ARG A 781 -6.18 -8.48 21.43
C ARG A 781 -7.46 -9.05 22.02
N LEU A 782 -8.48 -8.23 22.11
CA LEU A 782 -9.84 -8.59 22.46
C LEU A 782 -10.77 -8.10 21.34
N ASP A 783 -11.45 -9.02 20.68
CA ASP A 783 -12.46 -8.75 19.67
C ASP A 783 -13.85 -9.09 20.22
N TRP A 784 -14.81 -8.20 20.04
CA TRP A 784 -16.19 -8.36 20.49
C TRP A 784 -17.18 -8.00 19.38
N THR A 785 -18.01 -8.96 19.02
CA THR A 785 -19.05 -8.85 17.99
C THR A 785 -20.43 -9.12 18.61
N PRO A 786 -21.01 -8.17 19.36
CA PRO A 786 -22.28 -8.36 20.07
C PRO A 786 -23.49 -8.46 19.13
N TYR A 787 -23.38 -8.01 17.88
CA TYR A 787 -24.36 -8.10 16.82
C TYR A 787 -23.67 -8.44 15.51
N GLU A 788 -24.37 -9.01 14.53
CA GLU A 788 -23.84 -9.47 13.24
C GLU A 788 -22.94 -8.45 12.51
N ASN A 789 -23.29 -7.16 12.58
CA ASN A 789 -22.58 -6.09 11.88
C ASN A 789 -21.81 -5.15 12.83
N TRP A 790 -21.45 -5.63 14.03
CA TRP A 790 -20.70 -4.86 15.00
C TRP A 790 -19.36 -5.50 15.27
N LEU A 791 -18.35 -4.68 15.31
CA LEU A 791 -17.03 -5.06 15.77
C LEU A 791 -16.50 -3.99 16.73
N VAL A 792 -16.13 -4.39 17.92
CA VAL A 792 -15.36 -3.58 18.86
C VAL A 792 -14.09 -4.34 19.20
N SER A 793 -12.95 -3.75 18.92
CA SER A 793 -11.66 -4.39 19.13
C SER A 793 -10.72 -3.51 19.94
N SER A 794 -9.92 -4.13 20.80
CA SER A 794 -8.83 -3.46 21.52
C SER A 794 -7.59 -4.32 21.48
N SER A 795 -6.45 -3.72 21.11
CA SER A 795 -5.16 -4.40 21.07
C SER A 795 -4.12 -3.64 21.88
N LEU A 796 -3.20 -4.40 22.51
CA LEU A 796 -1.97 -3.88 23.10
C LEU A 796 -0.80 -4.62 22.45
N PHE A 797 0.23 -3.88 22.10
CA PHE A 797 1.44 -4.47 21.52
C PHE A 797 2.70 -3.86 22.14
N TYR A 798 3.71 -4.70 22.31
CA TYR A 798 5.04 -4.30 22.74
C TYR A 798 6.08 -5.00 21.90
N LYS A 799 7.07 -4.24 21.40
CA LYS A 799 8.16 -4.77 20.57
C LYS A 799 9.50 -4.33 21.14
N THR A 800 10.46 -5.24 21.16
CA THR A 800 11.87 -4.89 21.40
C THR A 800 12.66 -5.19 20.16
N ILE A 801 13.56 -4.30 19.79
CA ILE A 801 14.37 -4.36 18.58
C ILE A 801 15.85 -4.32 18.97
N THR A 802 16.57 -5.33 18.59
CA THR A 802 18.03 -5.38 18.70
C THR A 802 18.62 -4.91 17.39
N ASP A 803 19.62 -4.05 17.44
CA ASP A 803 20.30 -3.45 16.29
C ASP A 803 19.33 -2.75 15.29
N PRO A 804 18.38 -1.89 15.78
CA PRO A 804 17.48 -1.16 14.90
C PRO A 804 18.25 -0.24 13.97
N ILE A 805 17.94 -0.31 12.66
CA ILE A 805 18.51 0.58 11.67
C ILE A 805 17.76 1.91 11.71
N GLN A 806 18.48 3.00 11.93
CA GLN A 806 17.94 4.37 12.00
C GLN A 806 18.74 5.30 11.09
N TYR A 807 18.05 6.31 10.56
CA TYR A 807 18.70 7.35 9.77
C TYR A 807 19.24 8.44 10.68
N VAL A 808 20.49 8.82 10.45
CA VAL A 808 21.23 9.83 11.19
C VAL A 808 21.83 10.84 10.25
N ASN A 809 21.77 12.10 10.64
CA ASN A 809 22.52 13.13 9.92
C ASN A 809 23.99 13.06 10.35
N ARG A 810 24.88 13.22 9.38
CA ARG A 810 26.33 13.27 9.53
C ARG A 810 26.89 14.46 8.79
N PHE A 811 28.10 14.80 9.09
CA PHE A 811 28.81 15.89 8.42
C PHE A 811 30.22 15.46 8.05
N THR A 812 30.62 15.73 6.82
CA THR A 812 31.99 15.53 6.34
C THR A 812 32.59 16.86 5.89
N GLU A 813 33.85 16.85 5.41
CA GLU A 813 34.54 18.06 4.97
C GLU A 813 33.81 18.78 3.84
N GLY A 814 32.76 19.54 4.14
CA GLY A 814 32.08 20.43 3.21
C GLY A 814 30.56 20.29 3.10
N PHE A 815 29.94 19.17 3.50
CA PHE A 815 28.49 19.01 3.42
C PHE A 815 27.90 18.09 4.49
N ALA A 816 26.60 18.27 4.77
CA ALA A 816 25.80 17.38 5.59
C ALA A 816 25.20 16.25 4.74
N TYR A 817 25.09 15.05 5.31
CA TYR A 817 24.46 13.91 4.67
C TYR A 817 23.71 13.05 5.69
N THR A 818 22.74 12.28 5.23
CA THR A 818 22.06 11.26 6.02
C THR A 818 22.69 9.90 5.71
N SER A 819 22.85 9.06 6.74
CA SER A 819 23.30 7.67 6.59
C SER A 819 22.47 6.74 7.48
N ALA A 820 22.53 5.45 7.20
CA ALA A 820 21.88 4.41 8.00
C ALA A 820 22.89 3.77 8.97
N LEU A 821 22.51 3.65 10.24
CA LEU A 821 23.33 3.02 11.27
C LEU A 821 22.50 2.06 12.12
N ASN A 822 23.13 0.99 12.65
CA ASN A 822 22.54 0.16 13.68
C ASN A 822 22.68 0.85 15.05
N PHE A 823 21.58 1.02 15.75
CA PHE A 823 21.52 1.52 17.13
C PHE A 823 21.49 0.34 18.11
N PRO A 824 21.91 0.51 19.38
CA PRO A 824 22.01 -0.63 20.29
C PRO A 824 20.68 -1.34 20.56
N GLU A 825 19.61 -0.58 20.82
CA GLU A 825 18.30 -1.12 21.21
C GLU A 825 17.17 -0.15 20.84
N GLY A 826 16.05 -0.70 20.44
CA GLY A 826 14.80 0.02 20.23
C GLY A 826 13.63 -0.63 20.95
N THR A 827 12.64 0.14 21.35
CA THR A 827 11.38 -0.32 21.93
C THR A 827 10.21 0.40 21.31
N LEU A 828 9.08 -0.30 21.15
CA LEU A 828 7.83 0.25 20.66
C LEU A 828 6.67 -0.32 21.47
N LEU A 829 5.93 0.54 22.15
CA LEU A 829 4.72 0.22 22.90
C LEU A 829 3.54 0.91 22.23
N GLY A 830 2.40 0.22 22.10
CA GLY A 830 1.20 0.87 21.60
C GLY A 830 -0.09 0.18 21.99
N ALA A 831 -1.17 0.92 21.79
CA ALA A 831 -2.54 0.48 22.01
C ALA A 831 -3.40 0.85 20.80
N GLU A 832 -4.23 -0.09 20.34
CA GLU A 832 -5.19 0.11 19.26
C GLU A 832 -6.60 -0.08 19.81
N PHE A 833 -7.51 0.74 19.33
CA PHE A 833 -8.94 0.63 19.54
C PHE A 833 -9.65 0.75 18.21
N GLU A 834 -10.65 -0.10 17.95
CA GLU A 834 -11.48 -0.07 16.76
C GLU A 834 -12.94 -0.31 17.14
N ALA A 835 -13.82 0.43 16.50
CA ALA A 835 -15.26 0.20 16.57
C ALA A 835 -15.87 0.39 15.17
N ARG A 836 -16.63 -0.60 14.71
CA ARG A 836 -17.48 -0.52 13.53
C ARG A 836 -18.89 -0.95 13.95
N VAL A 837 -19.85 -0.08 13.77
CA VAL A 837 -21.21 -0.29 14.26
C VAL A 837 -22.24 0.18 13.24
N THR A 838 -23.27 -0.60 13.02
CA THR A 838 -24.48 -0.17 12.32
C THR A 838 -25.48 0.38 13.33
N LEU A 839 -26.23 1.42 12.97
CA LEU A 839 -27.13 2.10 13.92
C LEU A 839 -28.51 1.47 14.03
N GLU A 840 -28.91 0.68 13.07
CA GLU A 840 -30.26 0.03 13.04
C GLU A 840 -30.55 -0.80 14.28
N PRO A 841 -29.64 -1.69 14.78
CA PRO A 841 -29.91 -2.50 15.98
C PRO A 841 -30.16 -1.68 17.25
N MET A 842 -29.60 -0.46 17.32
CA MET A 842 -29.76 0.42 18.50
C MET A 842 -30.94 1.36 18.42
N PHE A 843 -31.23 1.90 17.23
CA PHE A 843 -32.14 3.03 17.04
C PHE A 843 -33.36 2.69 16.15
N GLY A 844 -33.40 1.45 15.62
CA GLY A 844 -34.52 0.93 14.81
C GLY A 844 -34.41 1.28 13.32
N GLU A 845 -35.40 0.82 12.54
CA GLU A 845 -35.43 0.87 11.06
C GLU A 845 -35.16 2.27 10.43
N ASN A 846 -35.46 3.37 11.13
CA ASN A 846 -35.18 4.71 10.64
C ASN A 846 -33.67 5.00 10.47
N PHE A 847 -32.80 4.19 11.06
CA PHE A 847 -31.35 4.29 11.00
C PHE A 847 -30.73 3.19 10.14
N ARG A 848 -31.56 2.46 9.40
CA ARG A 848 -31.12 1.42 8.46
C ARG A 848 -30.17 2.07 7.42
N GLY A 849 -29.10 1.35 7.09
CA GLY A 849 -28.10 1.82 6.14
C GLY A 849 -27.03 2.75 6.71
N ILE A 850 -27.14 3.22 7.98
CA ILE A 850 -26.13 4.07 8.60
C ILE A 850 -25.12 3.20 9.36
N ALA A 851 -23.84 3.31 8.98
CA ALA A 851 -22.75 2.70 9.70
C ALA A 851 -21.71 3.75 10.15
N LEU A 852 -21.15 3.56 11.32
CA LEU A 852 -20.08 4.38 11.87
C LEU A 852 -18.84 3.52 12.09
N GLY A 853 -17.70 4.02 11.66
CA GLY A 853 -16.39 3.42 11.87
C GLY A 853 -15.46 4.36 12.61
N SER A 854 -14.69 3.84 13.54
CA SER A 854 -13.62 4.60 14.20
C SER A 854 -12.49 3.65 14.55
N ASN A 855 -11.26 4.07 14.28
CA ASN A 855 -10.09 3.43 14.87
C ASN A 855 -9.12 4.49 15.39
N PHE A 856 -8.44 4.13 16.47
CA PHE A 856 -7.44 4.96 17.12
C PHE A 856 -6.27 4.09 17.55
N THR A 857 -5.06 4.51 17.21
CA THR A 857 -3.81 3.86 17.60
C THR A 857 -2.92 4.88 18.29
N TYR A 858 -2.47 4.57 19.50
CA TYR A 858 -1.45 5.32 20.21
C TYR A 858 -0.15 4.54 20.21
N MET A 859 0.98 5.23 20.00
CA MET A 859 2.31 4.63 19.93
C MET A 859 3.32 5.46 20.70
N SER A 860 4.25 4.77 21.35
CA SER A 860 5.42 5.37 22.01
C SER A 860 6.63 4.54 21.65
N SER A 861 7.56 5.13 20.94
CA SER A 861 8.80 4.48 20.48
C SER A 861 10.01 5.13 21.13
N GLU A 862 11.06 4.35 21.36
CA GLU A 862 12.32 4.81 21.88
C GLU A 862 13.47 4.02 21.26
N VAL A 863 14.53 4.71 20.85
CA VAL A 863 15.78 4.12 20.38
C VAL A 863 16.92 4.68 21.24
N THR A 864 17.74 3.79 21.76
CA THR A 864 18.93 4.15 22.55
C THR A 864 20.04 4.62 21.60
N LEU A 865 20.51 5.86 21.80
CA LEU A 865 21.64 6.41 21.03
C LEU A 865 22.94 5.64 21.30
N SER A 866 23.81 5.60 20.31
CA SER A 866 25.17 5.14 20.52
C SER A 866 25.88 6.02 21.56
N LYS A 867 26.89 5.48 22.23
CA LYS A 867 27.67 6.28 23.17
C LYS A 867 28.36 7.46 22.46
N GLU A 868 28.79 7.24 21.22
CA GLU A 868 29.46 8.26 20.41
C GLU A 868 28.51 9.42 20.09
N ASP A 869 27.30 9.14 19.64
CA ASP A 869 26.28 10.16 19.33
C ASP A 869 25.84 10.92 20.60
N SER A 870 25.64 10.20 21.69
CA SER A 870 25.29 10.83 22.99
C SER A 870 26.40 11.72 23.51
N ASP A 871 27.67 11.29 23.43
CA ASP A 871 28.84 12.09 23.83
C ASP A 871 29.03 13.30 22.89
N ALA A 872 28.79 13.13 21.58
CA ALA A 872 28.83 14.24 20.60
C ALA A 872 27.77 15.30 20.92
N LEU A 873 26.52 14.93 21.14
CA LEU A 873 25.46 15.84 21.55
C LEU A 873 25.76 16.54 22.89
N ALA A 874 26.36 15.81 23.84
CA ALA A 874 26.76 16.37 25.16
C ALA A 874 27.81 17.47 25.05
N THR A 875 28.70 17.46 24.03
CA THR A 875 29.68 18.54 23.80
C THR A 875 29.01 19.85 23.45
N TYR A 876 27.83 19.81 22.85
CA TYR A 876 26.97 20.97 22.56
C TYR A 876 25.95 21.25 23.66
N GLY A 877 26.03 20.57 24.79
CA GLY A 877 25.18 20.77 25.95
C GLY A 877 23.84 20.04 25.89
N VAL A 878 23.57 19.28 24.84
CA VAL A 878 22.36 18.43 24.71
C VAL A 878 22.62 17.09 25.39
N LYS A 879 21.91 16.82 26.50
CA LYS A 879 22.00 15.55 27.25
C LYS A 879 20.88 14.65 26.82
N GLN A 880 21.14 13.85 25.80
CA GLN A 880 20.17 12.91 25.21
C GLN A 880 20.83 11.54 25.06
N ASN A 881 20.19 10.50 25.62
CA ASN A 881 20.64 9.12 25.52
C ASN A 881 19.69 8.26 24.66
N SER A 882 18.53 8.78 24.31
CA SER A 882 17.52 8.11 23.50
C SER A 882 16.71 9.12 22.70
N GLN A 883 16.05 8.65 21.65
CA GLN A 883 15.15 9.44 20.82
C GLN A 883 13.99 8.56 20.33
N PRO A 884 12.86 9.14 19.87
CA PRO A 884 11.83 8.36 19.17
C PRO A 884 12.38 7.66 17.92
N MET A 885 11.75 6.58 17.51
CA MET A 885 12.05 5.97 16.21
C MET A 885 11.61 6.88 15.06
N THR A 886 12.39 6.93 14.00
CA THR A 886 12.02 7.67 12.79
C THR A 886 10.78 7.10 12.11
N ALA A 887 9.96 7.95 11.49
CA ALA A 887 8.71 7.64 10.80
C ALA A 887 7.59 7.03 11.67
N THR A 888 7.75 7.02 13.00
CA THR A 888 6.74 6.51 13.94
C THR A 888 5.90 7.66 14.49
N PRO A 889 4.63 7.83 14.09
CA PRO A 889 3.77 8.88 14.64
C PRO A 889 3.29 8.53 16.05
N ASP A 890 3.06 9.56 16.89
CA ASP A 890 2.57 9.36 18.27
C ASP A 890 1.16 8.74 18.30
N TYR A 891 0.33 9.07 17.32
CA TYR A 891 -1.00 8.48 17.18
C TYR A 891 -1.51 8.50 15.73
N LEU A 892 -2.46 7.59 15.45
CA LEU A 892 -3.24 7.52 14.23
C LEU A 892 -4.72 7.47 14.59
N MET A 893 -5.57 8.15 13.83
CA MET A 893 -7.02 8.14 14.02
C MET A 893 -7.73 8.15 12.67
N ASN A 894 -8.71 7.27 12.51
CA ASN A 894 -9.64 7.28 11.40
C ASN A 894 -11.07 7.28 11.95
N VAL A 895 -11.92 8.10 11.38
CA VAL A 895 -13.35 8.17 11.69
C VAL A 895 -14.12 8.17 10.39
N SER A 896 -15.14 7.34 10.28
CA SER A 896 -16.00 7.28 9.10
C SER A 896 -17.47 7.23 9.46
N ALA A 897 -18.29 7.75 8.58
CA ALA A 897 -19.73 7.60 8.60
C ALA A 897 -20.19 7.30 7.17
N THR A 898 -20.92 6.21 7.00
CA THR A 898 -21.46 5.80 5.71
C THR A 898 -22.98 5.65 5.80
N TYR A 899 -23.64 5.91 4.70
CA TYR A 899 -25.07 5.75 4.53
C TYR A 899 -25.37 5.07 3.20
N ASP A 900 -26.08 3.95 3.27
CA ASP A 900 -26.54 3.19 2.12
C ASP A 900 -28.06 3.13 2.10
N TYR A 901 -28.67 3.65 1.05
CA TYR A 901 -30.10 3.59 0.83
C TYR A 901 -30.41 2.69 -0.36
N GLU A 902 -30.73 1.45 -0.04
CA GLU A 902 -30.93 0.34 -1.00
C GLU A 902 -31.96 0.64 -2.09
N GLU A 903 -33.16 1.14 -1.70
CA GLU A 903 -34.26 1.33 -2.64
C GLU A 903 -33.91 2.29 -3.80
N TRP A 904 -32.97 3.22 -3.59
CA TRP A 904 -32.58 4.22 -4.59
C TRP A 904 -31.15 3.98 -5.13
N GLY A 905 -30.44 2.99 -4.64
CA GLY A 905 -29.05 2.76 -5.00
C GLY A 905 -28.14 3.94 -4.67
N THR A 906 -28.40 4.62 -3.53
CA THR A 906 -27.65 5.81 -3.08
C THR A 906 -26.67 5.41 -1.98
N GLN A 907 -25.39 5.77 -2.15
CA GLN A 907 -24.35 5.58 -1.13
C GLN A 907 -23.65 6.90 -0.84
N LEU A 908 -23.46 7.21 0.43
CA LEU A 908 -22.73 8.38 0.90
C LEU A 908 -21.67 7.95 1.89
N GLY A 909 -20.51 8.60 1.88
CA GLY A 909 -19.43 8.33 2.81
C GLY A 909 -18.67 9.59 3.20
N ILE A 910 -18.32 9.70 4.47
CA ILE A 910 -17.43 10.73 5.01
C ILE A 910 -16.33 10.01 5.78
N PHE A 911 -15.06 10.34 5.47
CA PHE A 911 -13.89 9.71 6.05
C PHE A 911 -12.92 10.79 6.52
N TYR A 912 -12.56 10.76 7.80
CA TYR A 912 -11.56 11.64 8.37
C TYR A 912 -10.39 10.81 8.87
N THR A 913 -9.19 11.12 8.37
CA THR A 913 -7.94 10.46 8.75
C THR A 913 -7.00 11.48 9.35
N MET A 914 -6.39 11.18 10.48
CA MET A 914 -5.45 12.05 11.20
C MET A 914 -4.24 11.24 11.67
N LYS A 915 -3.03 11.83 11.52
CA LYS A 915 -1.79 11.31 12.11
C LYS A 915 -1.16 12.34 13.02
N GLY A 916 -0.50 11.86 14.07
CA GLY A 916 0.27 12.66 15.02
C GLY A 916 1.64 13.03 14.48
N ASP A 917 2.43 13.70 15.33
CA ASP A 917 3.80 14.07 15.00
C ASP A 917 4.71 12.83 14.90
N SER A 918 5.73 12.90 14.04
CA SER A 918 6.73 11.85 13.91
C SER A 918 8.12 12.42 13.69
N LEU A 919 9.15 11.79 14.28
CA LEU A 919 10.54 12.14 14.05
C LEU A 919 10.95 11.78 12.62
N ILE A 920 11.55 12.71 11.88
CA ILE A 920 12.18 12.49 10.58
C ILE A 920 13.67 12.19 10.78
N SER A 921 14.38 13.06 11.49
CA SER A 921 15.79 12.87 11.81
C SER A 921 16.13 13.43 13.20
N GLY A 922 17.07 12.77 13.91
CA GLY A 922 17.57 13.23 15.18
C GLY A 922 18.45 14.48 15.07
N ALA A 923 18.72 15.14 16.20
CA ALA A 923 19.61 16.28 16.24
C ALA A 923 21.05 15.86 15.88
N ASN A 924 21.77 16.71 15.13
CA ASN A 924 23.11 16.44 14.64
C ASN A 924 24.06 17.60 14.99
N PRO A 925 25.13 17.36 15.79
CA PRO A 925 26.15 18.33 16.04
C PRO A 925 27.18 18.38 14.91
N HIS A 926 27.52 19.55 14.42
CA HIS A 926 28.56 19.74 13.40
C HIS A 926 29.31 21.08 13.57
N THR A 927 30.63 21.09 13.41
CA THR A 927 31.53 22.25 13.28
C THR A 927 31.18 23.46 14.18
N ASN A 928 30.92 23.23 15.50
CA ASN A 928 30.49 24.24 16.50
C ASN A 928 29.02 24.70 16.37
N LEU A 929 28.20 23.98 15.59
CA LEU A 929 26.78 24.24 15.37
C LEU A 929 25.99 22.96 15.64
N LEU A 930 24.70 23.09 15.78
CA LEU A 930 23.76 22.02 16.01
C LEU A 930 22.59 22.14 15.03
N THR A 931 22.37 21.16 14.20
CA THR A 931 21.10 21.01 13.49
C THR A 931 20.10 20.36 14.45
N PRO A 932 19.02 21.05 14.86
CA PRO A 932 18.03 20.44 15.75
C PRO A 932 17.30 19.27 15.08
N ALA A 933 16.65 18.44 15.90
CA ALA A 933 15.83 17.33 15.39
C ALA A 933 14.68 17.84 14.52
N ILE A 934 14.38 17.15 13.43
CA ILE A 934 13.30 17.48 12.48
C ILE A 934 12.12 16.56 12.72
N TYR A 935 10.94 17.15 12.92
CA TYR A 935 9.67 16.45 13.10
C TYR A 935 8.69 16.79 12.00
N GLN A 936 8.00 15.79 11.48
CA GLN A 936 6.77 16.01 10.73
C GLN A 936 5.65 16.33 11.71
N ILE A 937 4.92 17.41 11.44
CA ILE A 937 3.80 17.84 12.26
C ILE A 937 2.55 17.05 11.85
N GLY A 938 1.77 16.63 12.84
CA GLY A 938 0.54 15.89 12.62
C GLY A 938 -0.50 16.71 11.85
N TYR A 939 -1.22 16.06 10.96
CA TYR A 939 -2.30 16.68 10.17
C TYR A 939 -3.43 15.69 9.90
N GLY A 940 -4.58 16.23 9.51
CA GLY A 940 -5.76 15.43 9.20
C GLY A 940 -6.43 15.81 7.89
N THR A 941 -6.90 14.82 7.16
CA THR A 941 -7.59 14.95 5.87
C THR A 941 -9.03 14.47 5.96
N LEU A 942 -9.94 15.21 5.35
CA LEU A 942 -11.36 14.88 5.23
C LEU A 942 -11.67 14.51 3.78
N ASN A 943 -12.29 13.34 3.59
CA ASN A 943 -12.75 12.85 2.31
C ASN A 943 -14.26 12.65 2.31
N PHE A 944 -14.88 12.89 1.17
CA PHE A 944 -16.31 12.70 0.96
C PHE A 944 -16.54 11.91 -0.32
N THR A 945 -17.44 10.93 -0.26
CA THR A 945 -17.86 10.14 -1.41
C THR A 945 -19.38 10.14 -1.52
N ALA A 946 -19.87 10.18 -2.74
CA ALA A 946 -21.28 10.00 -3.04
C ALA A 946 -21.42 9.19 -4.31
N SER A 947 -22.31 8.23 -4.33
CA SER A 947 -22.62 7.49 -5.53
C SER A 947 -24.12 7.20 -5.64
N GLN A 948 -24.58 7.15 -6.87
CA GLN A 948 -25.97 6.94 -7.23
C GLN A 948 -26.09 5.99 -8.41
N GLU A 949 -26.84 4.94 -8.25
CA GLU A 949 -27.27 4.12 -9.37
C GLU A 949 -28.35 4.88 -10.15
N ILE A 950 -28.08 5.16 -11.43
CA ILE A 950 -28.97 5.92 -12.31
C ILE A 950 -29.89 4.99 -13.08
N TYR A 951 -29.38 3.84 -13.45
CA TYR A 951 -30.05 2.78 -14.19
C TYR A 951 -29.34 1.47 -13.84
N GLU A 952 -30.02 0.35 -13.96
CA GLU A 952 -29.49 -1.00 -13.69
C GLU A 952 -28.07 -1.16 -14.26
N GLY A 953 -27.09 -1.36 -13.38
CA GLY A 953 -25.68 -1.44 -13.71
C GLY A 953 -24.98 -0.13 -14.08
N LEU A 954 -25.67 1.02 -14.15
CA LEU A 954 -25.07 2.33 -14.43
C LEU A 954 -25.01 3.20 -13.19
N LYS A 955 -23.81 3.44 -12.66
CA LYS A 955 -23.54 4.18 -11.43
C LYS A 955 -22.77 5.47 -11.72
N PHE A 956 -23.23 6.58 -11.15
CA PHE A 956 -22.50 7.85 -11.11
C PHE A 956 -21.91 8.05 -9.73
N SER A 957 -20.64 8.52 -9.64
CA SER A 957 -19.96 8.73 -8.38
C SER A 957 -19.23 10.07 -8.35
N ILE A 958 -19.19 10.67 -7.16
CA ILE A 958 -18.42 11.87 -6.84
C ILE A 958 -17.47 11.51 -5.70
N ASN A 959 -16.18 11.80 -5.87
CA ASN A 959 -15.17 11.64 -4.82
C ASN A 959 -14.47 12.98 -4.62
N ALA A 960 -14.53 13.50 -3.40
CA ALA A 960 -13.83 14.72 -2.99
C ALA A 960 -12.81 14.34 -1.90
N ARG A 961 -11.53 14.56 -2.17
CA ARG A 961 -10.44 14.20 -1.28
C ARG A 961 -9.73 15.44 -0.76
N ASN A 962 -9.18 15.31 0.44
CA ASN A 962 -8.42 16.37 1.10
C ASN A 962 -9.20 17.70 1.28
N LEU A 963 -10.47 17.61 1.66
CA LEU A 963 -11.36 18.79 1.83
C LEU A 963 -10.89 19.78 2.90
N THR A 964 -10.10 19.31 3.88
CA THR A 964 -9.47 20.17 4.91
C THR A 964 -8.27 20.93 4.38
N ASN A 965 -7.62 20.43 3.31
CA ASN A 965 -6.42 21.00 2.70
C ASN A 965 -5.39 21.52 3.73
N PRO A 966 -4.91 20.67 4.66
CA PRO A 966 -3.95 21.08 5.67
C PRO A 966 -2.60 21.41 5.03
N ASP A 967 -1.84 22.30 5.65
CA ASP A 967 -0.43 22.42 5.36
C ASP A 967 0.29 21.19 5.92
N VAL A 968 1.06 20.53 5.07
CA VAL A 968 1.98 19.46 5.46
C VAL A 968 3.28 20.14 5.87
N GLN A 969 3.61 20.07 7.17
CA GLN A 969 4.72 20.83 7.73
C GLN A 969 5.75 19.94 8.41
N THR A 970 7.00 20.35 8.32
CA THR A 970 8.08 19.81 9.14
C THR A 970 8.74 20.95 9.94
N GLU A 971 9.14 20.66 11.17
CA GLU A 971 9.73 21.64 12.08
C GLU A 971 11.04 21.14 12.69
N TYR A 972 11.99 22.07 12.81
CA TYR A 972 13.11 21.92 13.73
C TYR A 972 12.62 22.07 15.16
N ARG A 973 12.97 21.13 16.03
CA ARG A 973 12.63 21.17 17.46
C ARG A 973 13.87 21.04 18.33
N THR A 974 14.03 21.98 19.23
CA THR A 974 15.12 21.95 20.24
C THR A 974 14.62 21.36 21.55
N SER A 975 15.56 20.91 22.39
CA SER A 975 15.26 20.44 23.75
C SER A 975 14.61 21.49 24.63
N GLU A 976 14.82 22.78 24.33
CA GLU A 976 14.31 23.93 25.09
C GLU A 976 12.96 24.45 24.57
N GLY A 977 12.39 23.77 23.51
CA GLY A 977 11.09 24.14 22.93
C GLY A 977 11.15 25.35 22.00
N ILE A 978 12.33 25.69 21.48
CA ILE A 978 12.47 26.66 20.39
C ILE A 978 12.24 25.87 19.06
N ASN A 979 11.26 26.30 18.27
CA ASN A 979 10.91 25.63 17.01
C ASN A 979 11.21 26.55 15.83
N GLY A 980 11.54 25.94 14.68
CA GLY A 980 11.74 26.62 13.40
C GLY A 980 11.09 25.83 12.29
N LEU A 981 10.44 26.49 11.34
CA LEU A 981 9.86 25.82 10.18
C LEU A 981 10.98 25.25 9.30
N ASN A 982 10.96 23.93 9.03
CA ASN A 982 11.84 23.30 8.07
C ASN A 982 11.17 23.29 6.69
N SER A 983 10.01 22.67 6.53
CA SER A 983 9.27 22.68 5.27
C SER A 983 7.78 22.85 5.48
N SER A 984 7.08 23.36 4.45
CA SER A 984 5.62 23.47 4.41
C SER A 984 5.12 23.47 2.99
N TYR A 985 4.02 22.80 2.71
CA TYR A 985 3.26 22.90 1.46
C TYR A 985 1.82 22.42 1.67
N SER A 986 0.91 22.76 0.75
CA SER A 986 -0.44 22.20 0.71
C SER A 986 -0.71 21.53 -0.65
N ALA A 987 -1.32 20.33 -0.61
CA ALA A 987 -1.51 19.51 -1.81
C ALA A 987 -2.79 19.85 -2.62
N GLY A 988 -3.64 20.73 -2.09
CA GLY A 988 -4.90 21.10 -2.73
C GLY A 988 -6.06 20.14 -2.47
N ILE A 989 -7.26 20.55 -2.86
CA ILE A 989 -8.48 19.76 -2.80
C ILE A 989 -8.66 19.06 -4.16
N ALA A 990 -8.81 17.74 -4.15
CA ALA A 990 -9.08 16.96 -5.36
C ALA A 990 -10.53 16.51 -5.42
N VAL A 991 -11.21 16.76 -6.55
CA VAL A 991 -12.58 16.32 -6.80
C VAL A 991 -12.63 15.55 -8.11
N SER A 992 -13.30 14.39 -8.11
CA SER A 992 -13.49 13.59 -9.32
C SER A 992 -14.93 13.13 -9.49
N PHE A 993 -15.32 12.94 -10.73
CA PHE A 993 -16.62 12.47 -11.18
C PHE A 993 -16.43 11.22 -12.02
N ALA A 994 -17.06 10.12 -11.63
CA ALA A 994 -16.94 8.85 -12.33
C ALA A 994 -18.30 8.34 -12.82
N LEU A 995 -18.29 7.71 -13.98
CA LEU A 995 -19.42 6.96 -14.53
C LEU A 995 -18.96 5.50 -14.71
N THR A 996 -19.65 4.58 -14.06
CA THR A 996 -19.37 3.14 -14.12
C THR A 996 -20.54 2.40 -14.72
N TYR A 997 -20.31 1.54 -15.70
CA TYR A 997 -21.28 0.58 -16.19
C TYR A 997 -20.76 -0.82 -15.92
N GLN A 998 -21.55 -1.62 -15.22
CA GLN A 998 -21.23 -3.01 -14.87
C GLN A 998 -22.42 -3.92 -15.18
N VAL A 999 -22.13 -5.08 -15.70
CA VAL A 999 -23.12 -6.12 -16.01
C VAL A 999 -22.58 -7.47 -15.57
N ASN A 1000 -23.40 -8.21 -14.86
CA ASN A 1000 -23.18 -9.59 -14.47
C ASN A 1000 -24.35 -10.43 -15.07
N PHE A 1001 -24.07 -11.56 -15.72
CA PHE A 1001 -25.08 -12.46 -16.32
C PHE A 1001 -24.83 -13.89 -15.92
#